data_b8e69b6dd8fa9ecdc9a06f30d86ecef7
#
_entry.id   b8e69b6dd8fa9ecdc9a06f30d86ecef7
#
_cell.length_a   1.000
_cell.length_b   1.000
_cell.length_c   1.000
_cell.angle_alpha   90.00
_cell.angle_beta   90.00
_cell.angle_gamma   90.00
#
_symmetry.space_group_name_H-M   'P 1'
#
loop_
_entity.id
_entity.type
_entity.pdbx_description
1 polymer ?
#
loop_
_entity_poly.entity_id
_entity_poly.type
_entity_poly.pdbx_seq_one_letter_code
_entity_poly.pdbx_strand_id
1 'polypeptide(L)'
;MKHLFRISLFTAFLLLGSCPIHPVKAQITANEFKNPPINYRPVPLWFWNNSTIEENELQIQFQQMITKDGYGGCAILPFGNGFRPQYLSDEYFTLYGKAIKEAEKVKAQLSLYDEYGFPSGSMGAINGDDTPRFMNKYPEATIKRLDKVEYSVSPGERFSQQIPQGKLMAVMAMDTVTFKRISLRKQIQNGKVNWTVPQGAWKVFFFVCVKDGDPNVDYLSPEAVKLFISETHETYYKHFPDAFGKTITTTFFDEPTMYRAGGRIWTNDYNDKFIKRYGFSPELLYPALWYNIGEKTPAARNYLFGFRSQLYAEGFMKTIQEWSEKHGIQSTGHQDQEEILNPVSVSGDLMLCGKYMGIPGIDKIGGGRPTEQFYKVVSSSAQNWDKAFVMSETYGAMGNISVETLYRIAMEQYTKGINHLIPHAVWYNDQSVTFLPELSYRNPIYNKELPAFNLFLSRLNYVLARSGRHIADIAMIYPIESLRSEHYLDGTKGHYEGGVEIPNVDYTHISTILTDSLGKDFTYLHPEVINNKCRIKDSKLVLNNKINNEKYSILIVPSMKTISVANLKIIEKFYNAGGCILFTTQLPEQSVEFGQNERVKNTINRILHNPKGRGKAFFIQSPSSETVKRILDLCNVTFDVDFVNQQPLNYIHKIYDNRSVYYFANLSKSPRNSKIVLKGKIHPVLFNPHTGETSEIPFTHQTKNETEVTVLTLSLDGNSSAFLIEQ
;
A
#
# COMPACT_ATOMS: atom_id res chain seq x y z
N MET A 1 41.97 49.37 -20.02
CA MET A 1 41.54 49.59 -18.64
C MET A 1 40.63 48.45 -18.24
N LYS A 2 41.09 47.63 -17.30
CA LYS A 2 40.44 46.38 -16.86
C LYS A 2 39.38 46.75 -15.81
N HIS A 3 38.13 46.30 -15.99
CA HIS A 3 37.13 46.24 -14.90
C HIS A 3 36.86 44.76 -14.57
N LEU A 4 37.32 44.36 -13.38
CA LEU A 4 36.97 43.10 -12.72
C LEU A 4 35.54 43.20 -12.17
N PHE A 5 34.67 42.27 -12.62
CA PHE A 5 33.43 41.96 -11.93
C PHE A 5 33.67 40.81 -10.93
N ARG A 6 33.55 41.10 -9.63
CA ARG A 6 33.51 40.12 -8.56
C ARG A 6 32.09 39.50 -8.54
N ILE A 7 31.98 38.23 -8.84
CA ILE A 7 30.79 37.39 -8.61
C ILE A 7 30.92 36.87 -7.19
N SER A 8 30.05 37.33 -6.29
CA SER A 8 29.85 36.75 -4.95
C SER A 8 29.02 35.50 -5.12
N LEU A 9 29.62 34.33 -4.89
CA LEU A 9 28.90 33.05 -4.72
C LEU A 9 28.20 33.10 -3.34
N PHE A 10 26.88 33.23 -3.34
CA PHE A 10 26.06 32.89 -2.18
C PHE A 10 25.87 31.38 -2.19
N THR A 11 26.63 30.70 -1.35
CA THR A 11 26.43 29.26 -1.06
C THR A 11 25.22 29.17 -0.09
N ALA A 12 24.06 28.92 -0.64
CA ALA A 12 22.90 28.57 0.17
C ALA A 12 23.15 27.12 0.72
N PHE A 13 23.51 27.01 1.98
CA PHE A 13 23.42 25.79 2.74
C PHE A 13 21.94 25.43 2.89
N LEU A 14 21.45 24.54 2.04
CA LEU A 14 20.23 23.79 2.30
C LEU A 14 20.52 22.88 3.52
N LEU A 15 20.14 23.36 4.69
CA LEU A 15 19.91 22.48 5.84
C LEU A 15 18.73 21.58 5.50
N LEU A 16 19.03 20.41 4.96
CA LEU A 16 18.13 19.27 4.97
C LEU A 16 17.90 18.93 6.45
N GLY A 17 16.82 19.45 7.00
CA GLY A 17 16.32 19.06 8.31
C GLY A 17 16.01 17.57 8.27
N SER A 18 16.95 16.76 8.73
CA SER A 18 16.68 15.36 9.08
C SER A 18 15.63 15.38 10.17
N CYS A 19 14.42 14.93 9.86
CA CYS A 19 13.42 14.55 10.86
C CYS A 19 14.14 13.76 11.96
N PRO A 20 14.01 14.08 13.26
CA PRO A 20 14.63 13.31 14.31
C PRO A 20 13.88 11.98 14.51
N ILE A 21 14.01 11.08 13.55
CA ILE A 21 13.91 9.67 13.87
C ILE A 21 15.11 9.44 14.78
N HIS A 22 14.86 9.11 16.04
CA HIS A 22 15.89 8.90 17.05
C HIS A 22 17.08 8.17 16.46
N PRO A 23 18.35 8.55 16.74
CA PRO A 23 19.50 7.82 16.25
C PRO A 23 19.32 6.37 16.69
N VAL A 24 19.06 5.51 15.72
CA VAL A 24 18.86 4.07 15.95
C VAL A 24 20.16 3.58 16.57
N LYS A 25 20.14 3.18 17.86
CA LYS A 25 21.26 2.45 18.43
C LYS A 25 21.54 1.26 17.52
N ALA A 26 22.73 1.18 16.98
CA ALA A 26 23.13 0.17 16.00
C ALA A 26 22.94 -1.26 16.54
N GLN A 27 23.10 -1.46 17.84
CA GLN A 27 23.11 -2.78 18.47
C GLN A 27 21.78 -3.12 19.17
N ILE A 28 21.20 -4.28 18.82
CA ILE A 28 20.09 -4.88 19.57
C ILE A 28 20.67 -5.51 20.83
N THR A 29 20.28 -5.03 22.01
CA THR A 29 20.75 -5.55 23.30
C THR A 29 19.70 -6.40 23.99
N ALA A 30 20.08 -7.44 24.70
CA ALA A 30 19.17 -8.32 25.45
C ALA A 30 18.34 -7.54 26.49
N ASN A 31 18.95 -6.54 27.15
CA ASN A 31 18.26 -5.74 28.19
C ASN A 31 17.16 -4.86 27.60
N GLU A 32 17.44 -4.12 26.50
CA GLU A 32 16.42 -3.30 25.83
C GLU A 32 15.39 -4.17 25.08
N PHE A 33 15.79 -5.35 24.60
CA PHE A 33 14.84 -6.31 24.04
C PHE A 33 13.86 -6.82 25.10
N LYS A 34 14.34 -7.13 26.31
CA LYS A 34 13.47 -7.60 27.40
C LYS A 34 12.44 -6.54 27.78
N ASN A 35 12.85 -5.27 27.87
CA ASN A 35 12.03 -4.13 28.25
C ASN A 35 12.24 -2.96 27.26
N PRO A 36 11.60 -2.99 26.08
CA PRO A 36 11.79 -1.94 25.09
C PRO A 36 11.35 -0.57 25.58
N PRO A 37 12.07 0.51 25.19
CA PRO A 37 11.65 1.88 25.44
C PRO A 37 10.24 2.18 24.93
N ILE A 38 9.57 3.16 25.54
CA ILE A 38 8.16 3.50 25.27
C ILE A 38 7.87 3.80 23.79
N ASN A 39 8.82 4.37 23.06
CA ASN A 39 8.68 4.69 21.63
C ASN A 39 8.61 3.47 20.71
N TYR A 40 8.80 2.26 21.21
CA TYR A 40 8.58 1.01 20.49
C TYR A 40 7.27 0.33 20.87
N ARG A 41 6.51 0.87 21.83
CA ARG A 41 5.22 0.32 22.21
C ARG A 41 4.16 0.64 21.14
N PRO A 42 3.13 -0.22 20.97
CA PRO A 42 2.06 0.04 20.02
C PRO A 42 1.27 1.30 20.41
N VAL A 43 0.74 1.98 19.38
CA VAL A 43 -0.03 3.24 19.49
C VAL A 43 -1.43 2.97 18.92
N PRO A 44 -2.44 2.66 19.76
CA PRO A 44 -3.78 2.32 19.30
C PRO A 44 -4.56 3.53 18.79
N LEU A 45 -5.63 3.28 18.01
CA LEU A 45 -6.69 4.25 17.85
C LEU A 45 -7.43 4.41 19.19
N TRP A 46 -7.68 5.64 19.60
CA TRP A 46 -8.48 5.97 20.77
C TRP A 46 -9.72 6.74 20.34
N PHE A 47 -10.83 6.01 20.23
CA PHE A 47 -12.12 6.59 19.85
C PHE A 47 -12.66 7.47 20.98
N TRP A 48 -12.79 8.75 20.74
CA TRP A 48 -13.57 9.66 21.54
C TRP A 48 -15.01 9.61 21.03
N ASN A 49 -15.76 8.62 21.54
CA ASN A 49 -17.00 8.19 20.92
C ASN A 49 -18.25 8.48 21.76
N ASN A 50 -19.33 8.92 21.08
CA ASN A 50 -20.70 8.96 21.58
C ASN A 50 -20.85 9.44 23.05
N SER A 51 -20.05 10.44 23.45
CA SER A 51 -19.97 10.90 24.84
C SER A 51 -19.45 12.33 24.92
N THR A 52 -19.73 13.01 26.00
CA THR A 52 -19.00 14.22 26.38
C THR A 52 -17.65 13.81 26.96
N ILE A 53 -16.57 14.37 26.41
CA ILE A 53 -15.22 14.09 26.89
C ILE A 53 -14.94 14.97 28.11
N GLU A 54 -14.78 14.34 29.25
CA GLU A 54 -14.46 14.99 30.53
C GLU A 54 -12.96 14.98 30.80
N GLU A 55 -12.38 16.12 31.18
CA GLU A 55 -10.93 16.29 31.38
C GLU A 55 -10.35 15.24 32.35
N ASN A 56 -10.97 15.04 33.50
CA ASN A 56 -10.48 14.09 34.51
C ASN A 56 -10.49 12.66 34.00
N GLU A 57 -11.57 12.25 33.33
CA GLU A 57 -11.71 10.90 32.77
C GLU A 57 -10.70 10.67 31.63
N LEU A 58 -10.51 11.65 30.76
CA LEU A 58 -9.49 11.64 29.70
C LEU A 58 -8.10 11.37 30.30
N GLN A 59 -7.72 12.10 31.37
CA GLN A 59 -6.42 11.94 32.03
C GLN A 59 -6.26 10.55 32.64
N ILE A 60 -7.29 10.06 33.32
CA ILE A 60 -7.31 8.73 33.94
C ILE A 60 -7.14 7.64 32.86
N GLN A 61 -7.95 7.69 31.81
CA GLN A 61 -7.88 6.70 30.73
C GLN A 61 -6.53 6.72 30.02
N PHE A 62 -6.00 7.92 29.68
CA PHE A 62 -4.66 8.03 29.07
C PHE A 62 -3.58 7.42 29.94
N GLN A 63 -3.53 7.76 31.23
CA GLN A 63 -2.56 7.20 32.16
C GLN A 63 -2.68 5.67 32.28
N GLN A 64 -3.89 5.14 32.26
CA GLN A 64 -4.12 3.70 32.34
C GLN A 64 -3.76 2.96 31.06
N MET A 65 -3.99 3.54 29.88
CA MET A 65 -3.46 3.01 28.62
C MET A 65 -1.94 2.83 28.68
N ILE A 66 -1.21 3.77 29.25
CA ILE A 66 0.25 3.70 29.35
C ILE A 66 0.71 2.71 30.43
N THR A 67 0.09 2.74 31.61
CA THR A 67 0.58 2.02 32.80
C THR A 67 0.01 0.62 32.95
N LYS A 68 -1.27 0.41 32.58
CA LYS A 68 -1.93 -0.89 32.69
C LYS A 68 -1.90 -1.68 31.40
N ASP A 69 -2.16 -1.04 30.26
CA ASP A 69 -2.25 -1.72 28.97
C ASP A 69 -0.88 -1.85 28.29
N GLY A 70 0.06 -0.96 28.61
CA GLY A 70 1.41 -0.99 28.04
C GLY A 70 1.52 -0.33 26.67
N TYR A 71 0.58 0.53 26.29
CA TYR A 71 0.65 1.34 25.07
C TYR A 71 1.74 2.41 25.12
N GLY A 72 2.17 2.89 23.97
CA GLY A 72 3.18 3.95 23.81
C GLY A 72 2.59 5.33 23.50
N GLY A 73 1.27 5.44 23.46
CA GLY A 73 0.53 6.64 23.07
C GLY A 73 -0.80 6.28 22.44
N CYS A 74 -1.37 7.17 21.62
CA CYS A 74 -2.61 6.90 20.89
C CYS A 74 -2.80 7.82 19.67
N ALA A 75 -3.73 7.47 18.78
CA ALA A 75 -4.31 8.36 17.79
C ALA A 75 -5.74 8.71 18.24
N ILE A 76 -6.01 9.97 18.50
CA ILE A 76 -7.33 10.42 18.98
C ILE A 76 -8.28 10.53 17.80
N LEU A 77 -9.35 9.72 17.80
CA LEU A 77 -10.36 9.62 16.77
C LEU A 77 -11.72 10.09 17.32
N PRO A 78 -12.19 11.30 17.01
CA PRO A 78 -13.56 11.72 17.31
C PRO A 78 -14.57 10.91 16.49
N PHE A 79 -15.64 10.38 17.14
CA PHE A 79 -16.54 9.45 16.46
C PHE A 79 -17.98 9.52 16.96
N GLY A 80 -18.91 9.48 15.99
CA GLY A 80 -20.35 9.31 16.22
C GLY A 80 -21.08 10.56 16.70
N ASN A 81 -22.39 10.60 16.49
CA ASN A 81 -23.25 11.77 16.72
C ASN A 81 -23.32 12.26 18.19
N GLY A 82 -22.99 11.40 19.13
CA GLY A 82 -22.97 11.72 20.58
C GLY A 82 -21.69 12.37 21.08
N PHE A 83 -20.68 12.52 20.22
CA PHE A 83 -19.39 13.12 20.61
C PHE A 83 -19.54 14.61 20.95
N ARG A 84 -19.00 15.02 22.10
CA ARG A 84 -18.86 16.41 22.55
C ARG A 84 -17.49 16.61 23.20
N PRO A 85 -16.83 17.78 23.07
CA PRO A 85 -17.30 19.03 22.43
C PRO A 85 -17.37 18.94 20.91
N GLN A 86 -17.85 20.02 20.27
CA GLN A 86 -17.89 20.10 18.81
C GLN A 86 -16.48 19.95 18.23
N TYR A 87 -16.34 19.09 17.22
CA TYR A 87 -15.07 18.86 16.53
C TYR A 87 -14.45 20.16 15.98
N LEU A 88 -13.17 20.36 16.23
CA LEU A 88 -12.36 21.54 15.89
C LEU A 88 -12.81 22.84 16.59
N SER A 89 -13.61 22.79 17.66
CA SER A 89 -13.90 23.94 18.52
C SER A 89 -12.75 24.27 19.48
N ASP A 90 -12.78 25.45 20.11
CA ASP A 90 -11.78 25.82 21.13
C ASP A 90 -11.81 24.88 22.34
N GLU A 91 -12.99 24.36 22.71
CA GLU A 91 -13.16 23.37 23.76
C GLU A 91 -12.51 22.04 23.35
N TYR A 92 -12.70 21.62 22.09
CA TYR A 92 -12.04 20.44 21.55
C TYR A 92 -10.52 20.55 21.65
N PHE A 93 -9.95 21.67 21.20
CA PHE A 93 -8.51 21.87 21.27
C PHE A 93 -7.99 22.04 22.70
N THR A 94 -8.81 22.53 23.61
CA THR A 94 -8.47 22.54 25.05
C THR A 94 -8.26 21.13 25.57
N LEU A 95 -9.18 20.21 25.29
CA LEU A 95 -9.06 18.80 25.70
C LEU A 95 -7.94 18.06 24.96
N TYR A 96 -7.78 18.30 23.67
CA TYR A 96 -6.68 17.74 22.89
C TYR A 96 -5.30 18.18 23.46
N GLY A 97 -5.19 19.45 23.84
CA GLY A 97 -4.01 19.99 24.53
C GLY A 97 -3.72 19.34 25.89
N LYS A 98 -4.77 18.91 26.61
CA LYS A 98 -4.58 18.12 27.86
C LYS A 98 -4.01 16.74 27.53
N ALA A 99 -4.50 16.06 26.48
CA ALA A 99 -3.92 14.79 26.03
C ALA A 99 -2.44 14.93 25.62
N ILE A 100 -2.07 16.00 24.90
CA ILE A 100 -0.65 16.30 24.59
C ILE A 100 0.17 16.41 25.87
N LYS A 101 -0.29 17.17 26.86
CA LYS A 101 0.42 17.34 28.12
C LYS A 101 0.61 16.02 28.90
N GLU A 102 -0.41 15.15 28.91
CA GLU A 102 -0.27 13.82 29.50
C GLU A 102 0.77 12.96 28.75
N ALA A 103 0.76 13.01 27.40
CA ALA A 103 1.75 12.31 26.59
C ALA A 103 3.19 12.81 26.85
N GLU A 104 3.39 14.13 26.94
CA GLU A 104 4.69 14.74 27.22
C GLU A 104 5.28 14.29 28.58
N LYS A 105 4.46 14.19 29.64
CA LYS A 105 4.91 13.75 30.97
C LYS A 105 5.59 12.38 30.94
N VAL A 106 5.15 11.49 30.06
CA VAL A 106 5.64 10.11 29.99
C VAL A 106 6.42 9.82 28.72
N LYS A 107 6.64 10.81 27.85
CA LYS A 107 7.29 10.69 26.54
C LYS A 107 6.55 9.74 25.61
N ALA A 108 5.24 9.68 25.72
CA ALA A 108 4.38 8.94 24.81
C ALA A 108 4.20 9.69 23.49
N GLN A 109 3.77 8.97 22.44
CA GLN A 109 3.56 9.50 21.10
C GLN A 109 2.07 9.70 20.82
N LEU A 110 1.75 10.74 20.08
CA LEU A 110 0.43 10.93 19.51
C LEU A 110 0.52 10.88 17.97
N SER A 111 -0.49 10.29 17.35
CA SER A 111 -0.74 10.41 15.92
C SER A 111 -1.94 11.33 15.71
N LEU A 112 -1.82 12.29 14.80
CA LEU A 112 -2.92 13.16 14.42
C LEU A 112 -3.85 12.36 13.52
N TYR A 113 -5.05 12.04 14.00
CA TYR A 113 -6.12 11.51 13.16
C TYR A 113 -6.84 12.68 12.46
N ASP A 114 -6.94 12.65 11.14
CA ASP A 114 -7.23 13.84 10.33
C ASP A 114 -8.72 14.11 10.07
N GLU A 115 -9.61 13.31 10.66
CA GLU A 115 -11.04 13.35 10.37
C GLU A 115 -11.90 13.27 11.65
N TYR A 116 -13.19 13.46 11.50
CA TYR A 116 -14.22 13.13 12.48
C TYR A 116 -15.03 11.94 11.94
N GLY A 117 -14.82 10.76 12.51
CA GLY A 117 -15.22 9.49 11.89
C GLY A 117 -14.32 9.15 10.70
N PHE A 118 -14.83 8.44 9.74
CA PHE A 118 -14.16 8.08 8.47
C PHE A 118 -15.20 7.99 7.34
N PRO A 119 -14.79 8.02 6.04
CA PRO A 119 -13.41 8.17 5.57
C PRO A 119 -12.92 9.62 5.58
N SER A 120 -11.60 9.80 5.54
CA SER A 120 -10.95 11.11 5.49
C SER A 120 -11.37 11.93 4.28
N GLY A 121 -11.68 13.23 4.51
CA GLY A 121 -11.99 14.20 3.46
C GLY A 121 -13.32 14.92 3.57
N SER A 122 -14.16 14.58 4.53
CA SER A 122 -15.51 15.17 4.69
C SER A 122 -15.64 16.14 5.86
N MET A 123 -14.76 16.03 6.85
CA MET A 123 -14.85 16.72 8.14
C MET A 123 -16.11 16.35 8.92
N GLY A 124 -16.48 15.05 8.96
CA GLY A 124 -17.53 14.51 9.81
C GLY A 124 -18.84 14.18 9.13
N ALA A 125 -18.95 14.25 7.80
CA ALA A 125 -20.20 13.95 7.09
C ALA A 125 -20.57 12.46 7.07
N ILE A 126 -19.61 11.57 7.34
CA ILE A 126 -19.82 10.12 7.32
C ILE A 126 -19.18 9.55 8.59
N ASN A 127 -19.91 8.68 9.31
CA ASN A 127 -19.45 8.12 10.59
C ASN A 127 -19.06 9.16 11.68
N GLY A 128 -19.20 10.45 11.39
CA GLY A 128 -19.10 11.55 12.33
C GLY A 128 -20.49 11.99 12.83
N ASP A 129 -20.84 13.26 12.64
CA ASP A 129 -22.13 13.83 13.00
C ASP A 129 -23.06 14.10 11.80
N ASP A 130 -22.77 13.49 10.65
CA ASP A 130 -23.49 13.64 9.38
C ASP A 130 -23.59 15.08 8.84
N THR A 131 -22.72 15.96 9.31
CA THR A 131 -22.64 17.35 8.84
C THR A 131 -21.65 17.48 7.70
N PRO A 132 -22.05 17.82 6.48
CA PRO A 132 -21.16 17.90 5.32
C PRO A 132 -20.33 19.20 5.32
N ARG A 133 -19.49 19.39 6.34
CA ARG A 133 -18.76 20.64 6.59
C ARG A 133 -17.86 21.02 5.44
N PHE A 134 -17.08 20.08 4.89
CA PHE A 134 -16.19 20.34 3.77
C PHE A 134 -16.98 20.75 2.52
N MET A 135 -18.01 20.00 2.16
CA MET A 135 -18.85 20.27 0.98
C MET A 135 -19.59 21.60 1.11
N ASN A 136 -20.10 21.94 2.33
CA ASN A 136 -20.80 23.20 2.56
C ASN A 136 -19.87 24.40 2.37
N LYS A 137 -18.58 24.27 2.74
CA LYS A 137 -17.58 25.33 2.60
C LYS A 137 -16.95 25.40 1.21
N TYR A 138 -16.71 24.23 0.59
CA TYR A 138 -15.98 24.08 -0.67
C TYR A 138 -16.70 23.17 -1.68
N PRO A 139 -17.94 23.53 -2.10
CA PRO A 139 -18.77 22.64 -2.93
C PRO A 139 -18.16 22.29 -4.31
N GLU A 140 -17.21 23.13 -4.81
CA GLU A 140 -16.52 22.86 -6.08
C GLU A 140 -15.29 21.94 -5.91
N ALA A 141 -14.84 21.74 -4.67
CA ALA A 141 -13.67 20.92 -4.35
C ALA A 141 -14.03 19.48 -3.94
N THR A 142 -15.30 19.09 -4.01
CA THR A 142 -15.75 17.75 -3.69
C THR A 142 -15.64 16.78 -4.86
N ILE A 143 -15.81 15.48 -4.57
CA ILE A 143 -15.75 14.39 -5.54
C ILE A 143 -16.63 14.65 -6.76
N LYS A 144 -16.06 14.34 -7.91
CA LYS A 144 -16.72 14.37 -9.22
C LYS A 144 -16.70 12.99 -9.85
N ARG A 145 -17.61 12.74 -10.77
CA ARG A 145 -17.66 11.49 -11.54
C ARG A 145 -17.68 11.75 -13.04
N LEU A 146 -17.25 10.74 -13.77
CA LEU A 146 -17.36 10.70 -15.24
C LEU A 146 -18.65 10.01 -15.63
N ASP A 147 -19.57 10.76 -16.25
CA ASP A 147 -20.80 10.22 -16.83
C ASP A 147 -20.66 10.05 -18.33
N LYS A 148 -21.33 9.00 -18.85
CA LYS A 148 -21.42 8.68 -20.26
C LYS A 148 -22.87 8.78 -20.70
N VAL A 149 -23.12 9.53 -21.78
CA VAL A 149 -24.40 9.52 -22.51
C VAL A 149 -24.12 9.02 -23.92
N GLU A 150 -24.93 8.08 -24.39
CA GLU A 150 -24.73 7.46 -25.70
C GLU A 150 -26.02 7.39 -26.55
N TYR A 151 -25.83 7.46 -27.85
CA TYR A 151 -26.89 7.37 -28.85
C TYR A 151 -26.48 6.41 -29.96
N SER A 152 -27.35 5.47 -30.31
CA SER A 152 -27.23 4.70 -31.54
C SER A 152 -27.82 5.53 -32.68
N VAL A 153 -27.13 5.62 -33.81
CA VAL A 153 -27.49 6.48 -34.94
C VAL A 153 -27.42 5.71 -36.25
N SER A 154 -28.29 6.07 -37.17
CA SER A 154 -28.40 5.41 -38.52
C SER A 154 -27.61 6.16 -39.59
N PRO A 155 -27.06 5.46 -40.61
CA PRO A 155 -26.41 6.10 -41.74
C PRO A 155 -27.35 7.12 -42.45
N GLY A 156 -26.82 8.32 -42.73
CA GLY A 156 -27.57 9.43 -43.34
C GLY A 156 -28.39 10.26 -42.34
N GLU A 157 -28.53 9.84 -41.11
CA GLU A 157 -29.24 10.59 -40.07
C GLU A 157 -28.56 11.95 -39.82
N ARG A 158 -29.37 12.98 -39.60
CA ARG A 158 -28.91 14.28 -39.09
C ARG A 158 -28.98 14.28 -37.57
N PHE A 159 -27.92 13.83 -36.95
CA PHE A 159 -27.79 13.83 -35.48
C PHE A 159 -27.70 15.26 -34.97
N SER A 160 -28.57 15.63 -34.01
CA SER A 160 -28.55 16.94 -33.34
C SER A 160 -28.94 16.77 -31.89
N GLN A 161 -27.98 16.87 -30.98
CA GLN A 161 -28.19 16.70 -29.55
C GLN A 161 -27.45 17.77 -28.71
N GLN A 162 -28.14 18.20 -27.64
CA GLN A 162 -27.57 19.12 -26.65
C GLN A 162 -26.44 18.45 -25.90
N ILE A 163 -25.36 19.20 -25.61
CA ILE A 163 -24.32 18.72 -24.72
C ILE A 163 -24.92 18.52 -23.33
N PRO A 164 -24.76 17.34 -22.70
CA PRO A 164 -25.21 17.10 -21.33
C PRO A 164 -24.59 18.08 -20.33
N GLN A 165 -25.29 18.28 -19.20
CA GLN A 165 -24.79 19.12 -18.12
C GLN A 165 -23.45 18.57 -17.57
N GLY A 166 -22.52 19.47 -17.23
CA GLY A 166 -21.20 19.16 -16.71
C GLY A 166 -20.07 19.66 -17.60
N LYS A 167 -18.84 19.41 -17.20
CA LYS A 167 -17.67 19.72 -18.04
C LYS A 167 -17.51 18.66 -19.11
N LEU A 168 -17.60 19.07 -20.38
CA LEU A 168 -17.40 18.16 -21.51
C LEU A 168 -15.95 17.68 -21.58
N MET A 169 -15.75 16.39 -21.28
CA MET A 169 -14.45 15.72 -21.35
C MET A 169 -14.16 15.22 -22.77
N ALA A 170 -15.15 14.58 -23.41
CA ALA A 170 -15.05 14.17 -24.81
C ALA A 170 -16.44 14.11 -25.47
N VAL A 171 -16.48 14.38 -26.76
CA VAL A 171 -17.63 14.06 -27.62
C VAL A 171 -17.14 13.45 -28.93
N MET A 172 -17.68 12.28 -29.27
CA MET A 172 -17.15 11.50 -30.38
C MET A 172 -18.15 10.49 -30.91
N ALA A 173 -17.93 10.01 -32.13
CA ALA A 173 -18.59 8.85 -32.68
C ALA A 173 -17.62 7.68 -32.83
N MET A 174 -18.12 6.46 -32.57
CA MET A 174 -17.39 5.22 -32.78
C MET A 174 -18.22 4.27 -33.64
N ASP A 175 -17.64 3.79 -34.71
CA ASP A 175 -18.18 2.65 -35.45
C ASP A 175 -17.96 1.36 -34.67
N THR A 176 -19.03 0.67 -34.31
CA THR A 176 -18.99 -0.48 -33.39
C THR A 176 -18.45 -1.77 -34.04
N VAL A 177 -18.29 -1.77 -35.39
CA VAL A 177 -17.74 -2.91 -36.16
C VAL A 177 -16.24 -2.70 -36.43
N THR A 178 -15.90 -1.53 -36.97
CA THR A 178 -14.51 -1.23 -37.36
C THR A 178 -13.67 -0.58 -36.25
N PHE A 179 -14.31 -0.16 -35.14
CA PHE A 179 -13.71 0.60 -34.04
C PHE A 179 -13.09 1.95 -34.48
N LYS A 180 -13.46 2.45 -35.68
CA LYS A 180 -13.08 3.80 -36.14
C LYS A 180 -13.71 4.83 -35.20
N ARG A 181 -12.95 5.80 -34.75
CA ARG A 181 -13.39 6.87 -33.84
C ARG A 181 -13.16 8.23 -34.45
N ILE A 182 -14.13 9.12 -34.30
CA ILE A 182 -14.13 10.47 -34.88
C ILE A 182 -14.52 11.45 -33.77
N SER A 183 -13.68 12.47 -33.52
CA SER A 183 -14.04 13.55 -32.62
C SER A 183 -15.12 14.42 -33.22
N LEU A 184 -16.15 14.72 -32.46
CA LEU A 184 -17.25 15.60 -32.86
C LEU A 184 -17.14 17.01 -32.25
N ARG A 185 -16.00 17.37 -31.63
CA ARG A 185 -15.79 18.71 -31.05
C ARG A 185 -15.99 19.85 -32.06
N LYS A 186 -15.56 19.65 -33.29
CA LYS A 186 -15.72 20.67 -34.36
C LYS A 186 -17.16 20.80 -34.85
N GLN A 187 -18.03 19.86 -34.51
CA GLN A 187 -19.47 19.85 -34.85
C GLN A 187 -20.34 20.51 -33.78
N ILE A 188 -19.72 21.07 -32.72
CA ILE A 188 -20.45 21.80 -31.70
C ILE A 188 -20.79 23.19 -32.21
N GLN A 189 -22.10 23.51 -32.24
CA GLN A 189 -22.63 24.83 -32.55
C GLN A 189 -23.77 25.14 -31.57
N ASN A 190 -23.71 26.31 -30.93
CA ASN A 190 -24.73 26.77 -29.96
C ASN A 190 -25.05 25.73 -28.88
N GLY A 191 -24.02 25.06 -28.32
CA GLY A 191 -24.18 24.04 -27.26
C GLY A 191 -24.77 22.69 -27.76
N LYS A 192 -24.95 22.50 -29.08
CA LYS A 192 -25.39 21.23 -29.67
C LYS A 192 -24.34 20.65 -30.60
N VAL A 193 -24.29 19.33 -30.64
CA VAL A 193 -23.54 18.61 -31.68
C VAL A 193 -24.46 18.37 -32.88
N ASN A 194 -24.06 18.89 -34.04
CA ASN A 194 -24.76 18.68 -35.31
C ASN A 194 -23.86 17.90 -36.25
N TRP A 195 -24.28 16.68 -36.62
CA TRP A 195 -23.45 15.79 -37.42
C TRP A 195 -24.30 14.93 -38.37
N THR A 196 -23.85 14.82 -39.61
CA THR A 196 -24.46 13.89 -40.57
C THR A 196 -23.70 12.57 -40.47
N VAL A 197 -24.43 11.50 -40.16
CA VAL A 197 -23.88 10.18 -39.90
C VAL A 197 -23.41 9.52 -41.20
N PRO A 198 -22.13 9.14 -41.35
CA PRO A 198 -21.64 8.43 -42.51
C PRO A 198 -22.09 6.98 -42.54
N GLN A 199 -21.80 6.23 -43.62
CA GLN A 199 -22.03 4.78 -43.68
C GLN A 199 -21.24 4.07 -42.55
N GLY A 200 -21.88 3.08 -41.90
CA GLY A 200 -21.31 2.31 -40.79
C GLY A 200 -22.31 2.11 -39.65
N ALA A 201 -21.88 1.41 -38.60
CA ALA A 201 -22.68 1.13 -37.40
C ALA A 201 -22.21 2.05 -36.24
N TRP A 202 -22.65 3.29 -36.28
CA TRP A 202 -22.15 4.33 -35.41
C TRP A 202 -22.93 4.46 -34.10
N LYS A 203 -22.18 4.71 -33.02
CA LYS A 203 -22.67 5.26 -31.75
C LYS A 203 -22.00 6.61 -31.48
N VAL A 204 -22.78 7.58 -30.98
CA VAL A 204 -22.27 8.88 -30.52
C VAL A 204 -22.21 8.86 -29.00
N PHE A 205 -21.10 9.33 -28.48
CA PHE A 205 -20.85 9.39 -27.05
C PHE A 205 -20.55 10.81 -26.60
N PHE A 206 -21.14 11.18 -25.47
CA PHE A 206 -20.74 12.34 -24.65
C PHE A 206 -20.17 11.82 -23.35
N PHE A 207 -19.01 12.30 -22.96
CA PHE A 207 -18.39 12.05 -21.68
C PHE A 207 -18.31 13.38 -20.95
N VAL A 208 -18.94 13.47 -19.78
CA VAL A 208 -19.02 14.70 -19.00
C VAL A 208 -18.58 14.44 -17.56
N CYS A 209 -17.79 15.36 -17.00
CA CYS A 209 -17.43 15.35 -15.60
C CYS A 209 -18.44 16.19 -14.83
N VAL A 210 -19.09 15.57 -13.84
CA VAL A 210 -20.15 16.20 -13.03
C VAL A 210 -19.84 16.08 -11.55
N LYS A 211 -20.42 16.96 -10.72
CA LYS A 211 -20.40 16.77 -9.26
C LYS A 211 -21.19 15.50 -8.94
N ASP A 212 -20.65 14.69 -8.05
CA ASP A 212 -21.31 13.45 -7.62
C ASP A 212 -22.35 13.69 -6.53
N GLY A 213 -22.08 14.57 -5.58
CA GLY A 213 -22.84 14.78 -4.35
C GLY A 213 -22.21 14.09 -3.14
N ASP A 214 -21.15 13.33 -3.31
CA ASP A 214 -20.33 12.80 -2.22
C ASP A 214 -19.66 13.97 -1.47
N PRO A 215 -19.74 14.04 -0.12
CA PRO A 215 -19.22 15.16 0.67
C PRO A 215 -17.70 15.22 0.78
N ASN A 216 -16.99 14.17 0.36
CA ASN A 216 -15.55 14.12 0.48
C ASN A 216 -14.84 15.01 -0.54
N VAL A 217 -13.62 15.38 -0.19
CA VAL A 217 -12.70 16.13 -1.06
C VAL A 217 -12.42 15.38 -2.37
N ASP A 218 -12.24 16.12 -3.46
CA ASP A 218 -11.77 15.53 -4.74
C ASP A 218 -10.34 14.98 -4.54
N TYR A 219 -10.24 13.69 -4.28
CA TYR A 219 -8.97 12.99 -4.05
C TYR A 219 -8.00 13.05 -5.23
N LEU A 220 -8.48 13.38 -6.45
CA LEU A 220 -7.65 13.50 -7.65
C LEU A 220 -7.04 14.92 -7.80
N SER A 221 -7.42 15.86 -6.93
CA SER A 221 -7.00 17.26 -7.00
C SER A 221 -6.14 17.67 -5.81
N PRO A 222 -4.82 17.88 -5.99
CA PRO A 222 -3.97 18.41 -4.92
C PRO A 222 -4.48 19.74 -4.36
N GLU A 223 -5.10 20.57 -5.20
CA GLU A 223 -5.65 21.88 -4.82
C GLU A 223 -6.83 21.70 -3.86
N ALA A 224 -7.72 20.74 -4.12
CA ALA A 224 -8.84 20.41 -3.23
C ALA A 224 -8.32 19.84 -1.89
N VAL A 225 -7.36 18.90 -1.95
CA VAL A 225 -6.78 18.28 -0.75
C VAL A 225 -6.07 19.32 0.13
N LYS A 226 -5.43 20.34 -0.45
CA LYS A 226 -4.86 21.46 0.33
C LYS A 226 -5.93 22.25 1.09
N LEU A 227 -7.14 22.39 0.55
CA LEU A 227 -8.25 22.99 1.28
C LEU A 227 -8.65 22.14 2.49
N PHE A 228 -8.75 20.81 2.32
CA PHE A 228 -9.00 19.88 3.42
C PHE A 228 -7.90 19.98 4.50
N ILE A 229 -6.63 19.97 4.10
CA ILE A 229 -5.48 20.16 5.02
C ILE A 229 -5.57 21.48 5.76
N SER A 230 -6.00 22.58 5.10
CA SER A 230 -6.11 23.89 5.73
C SER A 230 -7.15 23.96 6.84
N GLU A 231 -8.20 23.13 6.75
CA GLU A 231 -9.28 23.07 7.74
C GLU A 231 -8.96 22.11 8.88
N THR A 232 -8.22 21.03 8.61
CA THR A 232 -7.89 19.97 9.58
C THR A 232 -6.45 20.10 10.06
N HIS A 233 -5.50 19.52 9.42
CA HIS A 233 -4.08 19.43 9.80
C HIS A 233 -3.47 20.80 10.21
N GLU A 234 -3.68 21.82 9.40
CA GLU A 234 -3.14 23.17 9.65
C GLU A 234 -3.75 23.80 10.90
N THR A 235 -5.01 23.45 11.23
CA THR A 235 -5.66 23.94 12.44
C THR A 235 -5.05 23.31 13.70
N TYR A 236 -4.76 22.01 13.69
CA TYR A 236 -4.00 21.38 14.79
C TYR A 236 -2.59 21.99 14.93
N TYR A 237 -1.91 22.22 13.81
CA TYR A 237 -0.57 22.82 13.86
C TYR A 237 -0.57 24.24 14.45
N LYS A 238 -1.57 25.05 14.13
CA LYS A 238 -1.71 26.41 14.71
C LYS A 238 -1.91 26.39 16.22
N HIS A 239 -2.64 25.40 16.73
CA HIS A 239 -2.88 25.26 18.19
C HIS A 239 -1.66 24.68 18.92
N PHE A 240 -0.91 23.78 18.29
CA PHE A 240 0.15 22.99 18.97
C PHE A 240 1.47 22.92 18.17
N PRO A 241 2.03 24.02 17.67
CA PRO A 241 3.21 23.96 16.79
C PRO A 241 4.43 23.29 17.46
N ASP A 242 4.58 23.45 18.78
CA ASP A 242 5.70 22.90 19.54
C ASP A 242 5.60 21.37 19.76
N ALA A 243 4.42 20.77 19.61
CA ALA A 243 4.21 19.33 19.76
C ALA A 243 4.56 18.55 18.50
N PHE A 244 4.52 19.18 17.32
CA PHE A 244 4.84 18.52 16.06
C PHE A 244 6.32 18.15 15.95
N GLY A 245 6.58 16.93 15.48
CA GLY A 245 7.93 16.36 15.42
C GLY A 245 8.51 15.92 16.77
N LYS A 246 7.75 16.06 17.88
CA LYS A 246 8.15 15.65 19.23
C LYS A 246 7.14 14.66 19.82
N THR A 247 5.96 15.18 20.19
CA THR A 247 4.86 14.39 20.76
C THR A 247 3.92 13.89 19.67
N ILE A 248 3.55 14.77 18.71
CA ILE A 248 2.83 14.38 17.51
C ILE A 248 3.87 14.00 16.46
N THR A 249 3.93 12.71 16.11
CA THR A 249 4.99 12.16 15.24
C THR A 249 4.48 11.72 13.86
N THR A 250 3.18 11.48 13.73
CA THR A 250 2.53 11.06 12.48
C THR A 250 1.19 11.74 12.31
N THR A 251 0.71 11.80 11.05
CA THR A 251 -0.72 12.00 10.75
C THR A 251 -1.28 10.71 10.19
N PHE A 252 -2.53 10.40 10.53
CA PHE A 252 -3.24 9.20 10.12
C PHE A 252 -4.49 9.59 9.33
N PHE A 253 -4.57 9.14 8.08
CA PHE A 253 -5.77 9.21 7.26
C PHE A 253 -6.43 7.83 7.15
N ASP A 254 -7.76 7.82 7.05
CA ASP A 254 -8.60 6.64 7.14
C ASP A 254 -9.50 6.49 5.90
N GLU A 255 -9.43 5.37 5.23
CA GLU A 255 -10.32 4.89 4.16
C GLU A 255 -10.61 5.83 2.96
N PRO A 256 -9.73 6.78 2.53
CA PRO A 256 -9.96 7.44 1.26
C PRO A 256 -9.90 6.41 0.13
N THR A 257 -10.89 6.42 -0.80
CA THR A 257 -10.99 5.36 -1.81
C THR A 257 -11.63 5.84 -3.10
N MET A 258 -11.28 5.18 -4.23
CA MET A 258 -11.79 5.53 -5.56
C MET A 258 -13.06 4.79 -5.96
N TYR A 259 -13.59 3.84 -5.18
CA TYR A 259 -14.89 3.21 -5.50
C TYR A 259 -16.08 4.15 -5.32
N ARG A 260 -15.88 5.28 -4.63
CA ARG A 260 -16.87 6.36 -4.52
C ARG A 260 -17.33 6.82 -5.90
N ALA A 261 -18.44 7.52 -5.96
CA ALA A 261 -19.04 7.93 -7.23
C ALA A 261 -19.31 6.73 -8.17
N GLY A 262 -19.66 5.58 -7.60
CA GLY A 262 -19.90 4.36 -8.36
C GLY A 262 -18.67 3.83 -9.09
N GLY A 263 -17.47 4.00 -8.55
CA GLY A 263 -16.19 3.62 -9.19
C GLY A 263 -15.79 4.53 -10.35
N ARG A 264 -16.55 5.61 -10.59
CA ARG A 264 -16.36 6.53 -11.72
C ARG A 264 -15.74 7.87 -11.31
N ILE A 265 -15.06 7.92 -10.18
CA ILE A 265 -14.38 9.14 -9.70
C ILE A 265 -13.51 9.75 -10.81
N TRP A 266 -13.64 11.06 -11.01
CA TRP A 266 -12.95 11.81 -12.06
C TRP A 266 -12.70 13.25 -11.61
N THR A 267 -11.91 14.03 -12.39
CA THR A 267 -11.66 15.43 -12.11
C THR A 267 -11.73 16.29 -13.37
N ASN A 268 -12.08 17.56 -13.21
CA ASN A 268 -12.33 18.48 -14.31
C ASN A 268 -11.10 18.77 -15.20
N ASP A 269 -9.91 18.70 -14.65
CA ASP A 269 -8.66 19.03 -15.34
C ASP A 269 -7.89 17.80 -15.85
N TYR A 270 -8.56 16.63 -15.82
CA TYR A 270 -7.97 15.36 -16.24
C TYR A 270 -7.34 15.42 -17.63
N ASN A 271 -8.07 15.96 -18.64
CA ASN A 271 -7.59 16.00 -20.02
C ASN A 271 -6.34 16.90 -20.16
N ASP A 272 -6.33 18.04 -19.51
CA ASP A 272 -5.22 19.00 -19.58
C ASP A 272 -3.96 18.41 -18.94
N LYS A 273 -4.10 17.80 -17.77
CA LYS A 273 -3.03 17.09 -17.07
C LYS A 273 -2.55 15.88 -17.87
N PHE A 274 -3.47 15.11 -18.48
CA PHE A 274 -3.13 13.98 -19.34
C PHE A 274 -2.30 14.40 -20.57
N ILE A 275 -2.74 15.44 -21.28
CA ILE A 275 -2.02 15.99 -22.45
C ILE A 275 -0.62 16.46 -22.03
N LYS A 276 -0.51 17.15 -20.89
CA LYS A 276 0.78 17.59 -20.34
C LYS A 276 1.71 16.39 -20.06
N ARG A 277 1.17 15.28 -19.59
CA ARG A 277 1.94 14.06 -19.23
C ARG A 277 2.37 13.25 -20.43
N TYR A 278 1.47 13.03 -21.40
CA TYR A 278 1.64 12.06 -22.49
C TYR A 278 1.83 12.69 -23.88
N GLY A 279 1.57 13.99 -24.04
CA GLY A 279 1.73 14.70 -25.31
C GLY A 279 0.61 14.47 -26.35
N PHE A 280 -0.50 13.80 -25.98
CA PHE A 280 -1.64 13.57 -26.85
C PHE A 280 -2.97 13.64 -26.08
N SER A 281 -4.08 13.89 -26.82
CA SER A 281 -5.41 13.97 -26.21
C SER A 281 -5.97 12.59 -25.84
N PRO A 282 -6.58 12.40 -24.66
CA PRO A 282 -7.24 11.16 -24.26
C PRO A 282 -8.63 10.99 -24.88
N GLU A 283 -9.21 12.01 -25.54
CA GLU A 283 -10.63 12.04 -25.90
C GLU A 283 -11.09 10.84 -26.71
N LEU A 284 -10.32 10.43 -27.73
CA LEU A 284 -10.66 9.26 -28.55
C LEU A 284 -10.43 7.93 -27.84
N LEU A 285 -9.89 7.93 -26.63
CA LEU A 285 -9.68 6.73 -25.81
C LEU A 285 -10.85 6.48 -24.84
N TYR A 286 -11.64 7.48 -24.50
CA TYR A 286 -12.71 7.40 -23.50
C TYR A 286 -13.66 6.20 -23.65
N PRO A 287 -14.09 5.78 -24.88
CA PRO A 287 -14.93 4.59 -25.01
C PRO A 287 -14.30 3.31 -24.44
N ALA A 288 -12.95 3.22 -24.37
CA ALA A 288 -12.28 2.07 -23.79
C ALA A 288 -12.59 1.86 -22.31
N LEU A 289 -13.00 2.92 -21.61
CA LEU A 289 -13.42 2.84 -20.21
C LEU A 289 -14.65 1.94 -20.00
N TRP A 290 -15.49 1.73 -21.03
CA TRP A 290 -16.68 0.88 -20.97
C TRP A 290 -16.68 -0.25 -22.00
N TYR A 291 -16.03 -0.04 -23.17
CA TYR A 291 -16.16 -0.92 -24.31
C TYR A 291 -14.81 -1.41 -24.83
N ASN A 292 -14.88 -2.50 -25.59
CA ASN A 292 -13.76 -2.87 -26.45
C ASN A 292 -13.70 -1.88 -27.64
N ILE A 293 -12.53 -1.35 -27.91
CA ILE A 293 -12.23 -0.43 -29.01
C ILE A 293 -11.21 -1.05 -30.01
N GLY A 294 -11.18 -2.39 -30.11
CA GLY A 294 -10.25 -3.16 -30.92
C GLY A 294 -8.89 -3.35 -30.21
N GLU A 295 -7.85 -3.61 -31.00
CA GLU A 295 -6.50 -3.89 -30.51
C GLU A 295 -5.91 -2.81 -29.57
N LYS A 296 -6.44 -1.59 -29.64
CA LYS A 296 -6.01 -0.47 -28.81
C LYS A 296 -6.56 -0.50 -27.39
N THR A 297 -7.52 -1.38 -27.08
CA THR A 297 -8.20 -1.42 -25.78
C THR A 297 -7.25 -1.56 -24.59
N PRO A 298 -6.32 -2.53 -24.56
CA PRO A 298 -5.42 -2.72 -23.41
C PRO A 298 -4.58 -1.49 -23.13
N ALA A 299 -3.96 -0.93 -24.17
CA ALA A 299 -3.14 0.27 -24.05
C ALA A 299 -3.98 1.49 -23.63
N ALA A 300 -5.16 1.70 -24.23
CA ALA A 300 -6.05 2.81 -23.90
C ALA A 300 -6.48 2.77 -22.41
N ARG A 301 -6.88 1.61 -21.91
CA ARG A 301 -7.24 1.41 -20.49
C ARG A 301 -6.05 1.65 -19.57
N ASN A 302 -4.86 1.16 -19.91
CA ASN A 302 -3.65 1.43 -19.15
C ASN A 302 -3.34 2.92 -19.04
N TYR A 303 -3.43 3.67 -20.15
CA TYR A 303 -3.25 5.12 -20.11
C TYR A 303 -4.29 5.80 -19.23
N LEU A 304 -5.58 5.49 -19.41
CA LEU A 304 -6.66 6.18 -18.72
C LEU A 304 -6.71 5.84 -17.23
N PHE A 305 -6.76 4.55 -16.87
CA PHE A 305 -6.81 4.12 -15.48
C PHE A 305 -5.47 4.33 -14.77
N GLY A 306 -4.35 4.14 -15.48
CA GLY A 306 -3.02 4.41 -14.91
C GLY A 306 -2.84 5.88 -14.55
N PHE A 307 -3.30 6.80 -15.41
CA PHE A 307 -3.24 8.23 -15.11
C PHE A 307 -4.20 8.63 -13.98
N ARG A 308 -5.40 8.03 -13.93
CA ARG A 308 -6.33 8.22 -12.80
C ARG A 308 -5.70 7.80 -11.47
N SER A 309 -5.06 6.63 -11.43
CA SER A 309 -4.33 6.14 -10.25
C SER A 309 -3.19 7.07 -9.85
N GLN A 310 -2.47 7.63 -10.83
CA GLN A 310 -1.41 8.61 -10.58
C GLN A 310 -1.97 9.89 -9.95
N LEU A 311 -3.09 10.41 -10.49
CA LEU A 311 -3.75 11.59 -9.93
C LEU A 311 -4.23 11.37 -8.51
N TYR A 312 -4.75 10.17 -8.19
CA TYR A 312 -5.19 9.81 -6.85
C TYR A 312 -4.01 9.75 -5.87
N ALA A 313 -2.95 9.02 -6.21
CA ALA A 313 -1.78 8.90 -5.35
C ALA A 313 -1.06 10.25 -5.14
N GLU A 314 -0.97 11.08 -6.18
CA GLU A 314 -0.38 12.43 -6.09
C GLU A 314 -1.35 13.44 -5.46
N GLY A 315 -2.64 13.34 -5.73
CA GLY A 315 -3.66 14.25 -5.24
C GLY A 315 -3.83 14.18 -3.73
N PHE A 316 -4.00 12.98 -3.19
CA PHE A 316 -4.25 12.77 -1.77
C PHE A 316 -2.97 12.43 -1.00
N MET A 317 -2.35 11.27 -1.22
CA MET A 317 -1.24 10.76 -0.41
C MET A 317 -0.03 11.70 -0.44
N LYS A 318 0.39 12.11 -1.64
CA LYS A 318 1.54 13.01 -1.80
C LYS A 318 1.31 14.36 -1.15
N THR A 319 0.11 14.94 -1.30
CA THR A 319 -0.20 16.27 -0.76
C THR A 319 -0.18 16.25 0.77
N ILE A 320 -0.70 15.21 1.41
CA ILE A 320 -0.62 15.04 2.87
C ILE A 320 0.82 14.80 3.31
N GLN A 321 1.58 13.95 2.59
CA GLN A 321 2.98 13.68 2.94
C GLN A 321 3.85 14.94 2.83
N GLU A 322 3.70 15.73 1.78
CA GLU A 322 4.45 16.97 1.62
C GLU A 322 4.16 17.98 2.75
N TRP A 323 2.90 18.06 3.19
CA TRP A 323 2.54 18.87 4.35
C TRP A 323 3.15 18.30 5.64
N SER A 324 3.07 16.99 5.85
CA SER A 324 3.59 16.30 7.03
C SER A 324 5.10 16.48 7.18
N GLU A 325 5.86 16.26 6.10
CA GLU A 325 7.31 16.45 6.07
C GLU A 325 7.70 17.89 6.42
N LYS A 326 6.97 18.87 5.87
CA LYS A 326 7.20 20.30 6.18
C LYS A 326 7.03 20.61 7.68
N HIS A 327 6.19 19.85 8.38
CA HIS A 327 5.90 20.03 9.81
C HIS A 327 6.62 19.03 10.71
N GLY A 328 7.63 18.29 10.18
CA GLY A 328 8.48 17.39 10.94
C GLY A 328 7.84 16.07 11.37
N ILE A 329 6.74 15.68 10.72
CA ILE A 329 6.03 14.42 10.95
C ILE A 329 5.96 13.59 9.67
N GLN A 330 5.44 12.36 9.75
CA GLN A 330 5.21 11.51 8.59
C GLN A 330 3.73 11.20 8.41
N SER A 331 3.26 11.06 7.16
CA SER A 331 1.92 10.55 6.91
C SER A 331 1.89 9.04 7.02
N THR A 332 0.80 8.52 7.59
CA THR A 332 0.40 7.12 7.52
C THR A 332 -1.12 7.05 7.34
N GLY A 333 -1.64 5.84 7.20
CA GLY A 333 -3.05 5.56 6.96
C GLY A 333 -3.19 4.41 5.97
N HIS A 334 -4.40 4.17 5.53
CA HIS A 334 -4.72 3.10 4.58
C HIS A 334 -5.90 3.52 3.70
N GLN A 335 -6.13 2.78 2.59
CA GLN A 335 -7.35 2.88 1.81
C GLN A 335 -8.39 1.90 2.37
N ASP A 336 -9.60 1.89 1.82
CA ASP A 336 -10.58 0.83 2.07
C ASP A 336 -10.49 -0.25 0.98
N GLN A 337 -10.77 -1.49 1.33
CA GLN A 337 -10.81 -2.66 0.42
C GLN A 337 -9.46 -2.98 -0.25
N GLU A 338 -8.34 -2.87 0.45
CA GLU A 338 -7.02 -3.18 -0.11
C GLU A 338 -6.85 -4.65 -0.46
N GLU A 339 -7.68 -5.53 0.08
CA GLU A 339 -7.70 -6.98 -0.18
C GLU A 339 -8.40 -7.38 -1.48
N ILE A 340 -8.71 -6.44 -2.35
CA ILE A 340 -9.34 -6.74 -3.63
C ILE A 340 -8.28 -7.04 -4.70
N LEU A 341 -8.41 -8.21 -5.36
CA LEU A 341 -7.48 -8.65 -6.42
C LEU A 341 -7.33 -7.66 -7.57
N ASN A 342 -8.43 -6.98 -7.93
CA ASN A 342 -8.43 -5.92 -8.92
C ASN A 342 -8.52 -4.54 -8.23
N PRO A 343 -7.40 -3.87 -7.94
CA PRO A 343 -7.42 -2.62 -7.17
C PRO A 343 -7.84 -1.39 -7.98
N VAL A 344 -8.05 -1.51 -9.29
CA VAL A 344 -8.15 -0.36 -10.22
C VAL A 344 -9.28 0.60 -9.88
N SER A 345 -10.42 0.11 -9.36
CA SER A 345 -11.54 0.96 -8.93
C SER A 345 -11.53 1.28 -7.44
N VAL A 346 -10.63 0.72 -6.67
CA VAL A 346 -10.58 0.84 -5.20
C VAL A 346 -9.42 1.73 -4.78
N SER A 347 -8.21 1.22 -4.80
CA SER A 347 -6.97 1.99 -4.50
C SER A 347 -6.28 2.50 -5.78
N GLY A 348 -6.77 2.10 -6.96
CA GLY A 348 -6.16 2.40 -8.25
C GLY A 348 -4.85 1.65 -8.51
N ASP A 349 -3.96 1.72 -7.55
CA ASP A 349 -2.65 1.05 -7.53
C ASP A 349 -2.09 1.14 -6.11
N LEU A 350 -2.28 0.09 -5.34
CA LEU A 350 -1.93 0.07 -3.93
C LEU A 350 -0.43 0.32 -3.68
N MET A 351 0.44 -0.24 -4.52
CA MET A 351 1.88 0.02 -4.41
C MET A 351 2.23 1.47 -4.74
N LEU A 352 1.57 2.08 -5.74
CA LEU A 352 1.81 3.47 -6.11
C LEU A 352 1.36 4.45 -5.02
N CYS A 353 0.27 4.15 -4.32
CA CYS A 353 -0.16 4.93 -3.15
C CYS A 353 0.93 4.94 -2.08
N GLY A 354 1.48 3.78 -1.72
CA GLY A 354 2.58 3.66 -0.76
C GLY A 354 3.87 4.40 -1.17
N LYS A 355 4.10 4.63 -2.46
CA LYS A 355 5.22 5.48 -2.93
C LYS A 355 5.20 6.87 -2.30
N TYR A 356 4.02 7.43 -2.18
CA TYR A 356 3.84 8.82 -1.74
C TYR A 356 3.51 8.97 -0.25
N MET A 357 3.28 7.89 0.47
CA MET A 357 3.12 7.90 1.93
C MET A 357 4.47 7.93 2.63
N GLY A 358 4.53 8.54 3.81
CA GLY A 358 5.70 8.43 4.70
C GLY A 358 5.86 6.99 5.21
N ILE A 359 4.76 6.43 5.67
CA ILE A 359 4.64 5.06 6.15
C ILE A 359 3.49 4.40 5.39
N PRO A 360 3.75 3.55 4.38
CA PRO A 360 2.70 2.79 3.68
C PRO A 360 1.89 1.94 4.64
N GLY A 361 0.57 1.90 4.46
CA GLY A 361 -0.31 1.18 5.37
C GLY A 361 -1.37 0.33 4.68
N ILE A 362 -1.99 -0.55 5.48
CA ILE A 362 -3.08 -1.45 5.12
C ILE A 362 -3.98 -1.67 6.34
N ASP A 363 -5.26 -1.96 6.12
CA ASP A 363 -6.19 -2.33 7.18
C ASP A 363 -6.41 -3.85 7.25
N LYS A 364 -6.31 -4.42 8.44
CA LYS A 364 -6.78 -5.78 8.75
C LYS A 364 -8.06 -5.71 9.59
N ILE A 365 -9.14 -5.45 8.90
CA ILE A 365 -10.49 -5.31 9.44
C ILE A 365 -11.34 -6.56 9.14
N GLY A 366 -12.26 -6.89 10.04
CA GLY A 366 -13.20 -8.00 9.86
C GLY A 366 -12.52 -9.38 9.79
N GLY A 367 -13.14 -10.38 10.38
CA GLY A 367 -12.56 -11.73 10.46
C GLY A 367 -12.52 -12.50 9.14
N GLY A 368 -13.37 -12.15 8.18
CA GLY A 368 -13.54 -12.86 6.91
C GLY A 368 -12.81 -12.26 5.70
N ARG A 369 -12.16 -11.13 5.84
CA ARG A 369 -11.43 -10.47 4.73
C ARG A 369 -10.02 -11.07 4.57
N PRO A 370 -9.58 -11.43 3.33
CA PRO A 370 -8.30 -12.12 3.09
C PRO A 370 -7.10 -11.14 3.02
N THR A 371 -7.06 -10.14 3.88
CA THR A 371 -6.03 -9.07 3.89
C THR A 371 -4.62 -9.64 4.05
N GLU A 372 -4.46 -10.79 4.69
CA GLU A 372 -3.18 -11.48 4.86
C GLU A 372 -2.48 -11.84 3.53
N GLN A 373 -3.22 -11.91 2.42
CA GLN A 373 -2.67 -12.11 1.08
C GLN A 373 -2.03 -10.85 0.51
N PHE A 374 -2.31 -9.68 1.09
CA PHE A 374 -1.88 -8.37 0.58
C PHE A 374 -0.81 -7.68 1.44
N TYR A 375 -0.47 -8.20 2.61
CA TYR A 375 0.61 -7.64 3.44
C TYR A 375 1.92 -7.52 2.65
N LYS A 376 2.25 -8.52 1.81
CA LYS A 376 3.44 -8.48 0.95
C LYS A 376 3.36 -7.41 -0.13
N VAL A 377 2.17 -7.02 -0.61
CA VAL A 377 2.01 -5.93 -1.57
C VAL A 377 2.43 -4.61 -0.92
N VAL A 378 1.93 -4.33 0.28
CA VAL A 378 2.22 -3.07 1.00
C VAL A 378 3.66 -3.03 1.51
N SER A 379 4.18 -4.11 2.08
CA SER A 379 5.58 -4.16 2.53
C SER A 379 6.55 -4.06 1.35
N SER A 380 6.23 -4.68 0.21
CA SER A 380 7.01 -4.53 -1.02
C SER A 380 6.96 -3.11 -1.57
N SER A 381 5.82 -2.40 -1.43
CA SER A 381 5.76 -0.98 -1.76
C SER A 381 6.80 -0.19 -0.98
N ALA A 382 6.88 -0.37 0.35
CA ALA A 382 7.90 0.26 1.17
C ALA A 382 9.33 -0.09 0.71
N GLN A 383 9.59 -1.36 0.41
CA GLN A 383 10.89 -1.83 -0.08
C GLN A 383 11.25 -1.20 -1.44
N ASN A 384 10.29 -1.08 -2.37
CA ASN A 384 10.49 -0.48 -3.69
C ASN A 384 10.91 1.00 -3.59
N TRP A 385 10.38 1.75 -2.64
CA TRP A 385 10.65 3.19 -2.49
C TRP A 385 11.47 3.55 -1.25
N ASP A 386 12.15 2.56 -0.67
CA ASP A 386 13.16 2.75 0.40
C ASP A 386 12.58 3.33 1.69
N LYS A 387 11.34 2.94 2.02
CA LYS A 387 10.68 3.30 3.28
C LYS A 387 11.05 2.32 4.39
N ALA A 388 11.22 2.82 5.61
CA ALA A 388 11.64 2.01 6.76
C ALA A 388 10.48 1.30 7.46
N PHE A 389 9.30 1.94 7.46
CA PHE A 389 8.13 1.50 8.20
C PHE A 389 7.01 1.07 7.27
N VAL A 390 6.22 0.11 7.75
CA VAL A 390 5.00 -0.41 7.10
C VAL A 390 3.94 -0.58 8.17
N MET A 391 2.85 0.14 8.05
CA MET A 391 1.77 0.17 9.02
C MET A 391 0.70 -0.88 8.70
N SER A 392 0.04 -1.38 9.74
CA SER A 392 -1.27 -2.01 9.63
C SER A 392 -2.16 -1.52 10.77
N GLU A 393 -3.32 -0.94 10.44
CA GLU A 393 -4.45 -0.90 11.36
C GLU A 393 -4.96 -2.32 11.53
N THR A 394 -5.25 -2.77 12.74
CA THR A 394 -5.50 -4.18 12.95
C THR A 394 -6.51 -4.45 14.05
N TYR A 395 -7.38 -5.41 13.81
CA TYR A 395 -8.43 -5.99 14.67
C TYR A 395 -9.81 -5.34 14.56
N GLY A 396 -9.97 -4.21 13.87
CA GLY A 396 -11.27 -3.54 13.70
C GLY A 396 -12.36 -4.48 13.19
N ALA A 397 -13.57 -4.37 13.77
CA ALA A 397 -14.78 -5.11 13.37
C ALA A 397 -14.62 -6.66 13.32
N MET A 398 -13.68 -7.23 14.10
CA MET A 398 -13.48 -8.69 14.18
C MET A 398 -14.35 -9.35 15.25
N GLY A 399 -15.12 -8.59 16.02
CA GLY A 399 -15.76 -9.09 17.23
C GLY A 399 -14.75 -9.34 18.35
N ASN A 400 -15.18 -10.02 19.40
CA ASN A 400 -14.28 -10.43 20.49
C ASN A 400 -13.51 -11.68 20.10
N ILE A 401 -12.37 -11.50 19.45
CA ILE A 401 -11.46 -12.59 19.07
C ILE A 401 -10.61 -13.05 20.27
N SER A 402 -10.11 -14.28 20.22
CA SER A 402 -9.24 -14.80 21.28
C SER A 402 -7.88 -14.09 21.30
N VAL A 403 -7.25 -14.05 22.47
CA VAL A 403 -5.88 -13.52 22.63
C VAL A 403 -4.89 -14.28 21.75
N GLU A 404 -5.04 -15.58 21.60
CA GLU A 404 -4.25 -16.39 20.67
C GLU A 404 -4.36 -15.88 19.23
N THR A 405 -5.55 -15.43 18.82
CA THR A 405 -5.78 -14.86 17.49
C THR A 405 -5.08 -13.50 17.34
N LEU A 406 -5.04 -12.65 18.40
CA LEU A 406 -4.27 -11.41 18.39
C LEU A 406 -2.79 -11.67 18.07
N TYR A 407 -2.18 -12.63 18.80
CA TYR A 407 -0.77 -13.01 18.58
C TYR A 407 -0.54 -13.57 17.17
N ARG A 408 -1.42 -14.48 16.69
CA ARG A 408 -1.28 -15.12 15.38
C ARG A 408 -1.31 -14.09 14.24
N ILE A 409 -2.27 -13.15 14.27
CA ILE A 409 -2.38 -12.09 13.26
C ILE A 409 -1.12 -11.20 13.29
N ALA A 410 -0.69 -10.76 14.46
CA ALA A 410 0.52 -9.96 14.59
C ALA A 410 1.77 -10.70 14.05
N MET A 411 1.97 -11.95 14.46
CA MET A 411 3.11 -12.74 13.97
C MET A 411 3.10 -12.88 12.44
N GLU A 412 1.94 -13.15 11.84
CA GLU A 412 1.79 -13.24 10.38
C GLU A 412 2.16 -11.91 9.69
N GLN A 413 1.64 -10.80 10.19
CA GLN A 413 1.94 -9.46 9.66
C GLN A 413 3.44 -9.17 9.70
N TYR A 414 4.09 -9.42 10.83
CA TYR A 414 5.51 -9.12 10.98
C TYR A 414 6.41 -10.01 10.13
N THR A 415 6.05 -11.28 9.91
CA THR A 415 6.79 -12.15 8.98
C THR A 415 6.58 -11.73 7.52
N LYS A 416 5.49 -11.03 7.20
CA LYS A 416 5.20 -10.50 5.85
C LYS A 416 5.64 -9.04 5.67
N GLY A 417 6.36 -8.47 6.65
CA GLY A 417 7.05 -7.18 6.54
C GLY A 417 6.34 -5.98 7.13
N ILE A 418 5.16 -6.14 7.75
CA ILE A 418 4.57 -5.11 8.61
C ILE A 418 5.48 -4.94 9.83
N ASN A 419 5.69 -3.72 10.29
CA ASN A 419 6.54 -3.43 11.45
C ASN A 419 6.05 -2.23 12.29
N HIS A 420 4.81 -1.79 12.04
CA HIS A 420 4.14 -0.73 12.78
C HIS A 420 2.64 -1.06 12.89
N LEU A 421 2.27 -1.88 13.89
CA LEU A 421 0.90 -2.29 14.10
C LEU A 421 0.16 -1.25 14.96
N ILE A 422 -0.97 -0.74 14.47
CA ILE A 422 -1.88 0.16 15.16
C ILE A 422 -3.10 -0.65 15.61
N PRO A 423 -3.25 -0.95 16.91
CA PRO A 423 -4.40 -1.71 17.41
C PRO A 423 -5.71 -0.92 17.29
N HIS A 424 -6.73 -1.51 16.71
CA HIS A 424 -8.11 -1.02 16.72
C HIS A 424 -8.89 -1.82 17.77
N ALA A 425 -9.36 -1.27 18.91
CA ALA A 425 -9.12 0.08 19.37
C ALA A 425 -9.38 0.20 20.87
N VAL A 426 -9.01 1.32 21.45
CA VAL A 426 -9.48 1.76 22.76
C VAL A 426 -10.66 2.69 22.54
N TRP A 427 -11.73 2.58 23.36
CA TRP A 427 -12.94 3.38 23.26
C TRP A 427 -13.12 4.22 24.52
N TYR A 428 -13.29 5.54 24.39
CA TYR A 428 -13.53 6.41 25.56
C TYR A 428 -14.79 5.97 26.30
N ASN A 429 -15.89 5.78 25.56
CA ASN A 429 -17.12 5.20 26.07
C ASN A 429 -17.20 3.70 25.71
N ASP A 430 -16.76 2.84 26.62
CA ASP A 430 -16.75 1.39 26.46
C ASP A 430 -18.15 0.72 26.51
N GLN A 431 -19.19 1.50 26.86
CA GLN A 431 -20.58 1.03 26.80
C GLN A 431 -21.20 1.24 25.41
N SER A 432 -20.52 1.97 24.52
CA SER A 432 -20.98 2.29 23.15
C SER A 432 -19.90 1.95 22.12
N VAL A 433 -19.43 0.71 22.11
CA VAL A 433 -18.43 0.21 21.16
C VAL A 433 -19.12 -0.17 19.87
N THR A 434 -18.80 0.53 18.78
CA THR A 434 -19.37 0.23 17.45
C THR A 434 -18.64 -0.93 16.77
N PHE A 435 -17.32 -0.97 16.87
CA PHE A 435 -16.48 -1.97 16.20
C PHE A 435 -15.62 -2.72 17.22
N LEU A 436 -16.05 -3.91 17.62
CA LEU A 436 -15.27 -4.77 18.51
C LEU A 436 -14.01 -5.30 17.81
N PRO A 437 -12.90 -5.56 18.57
CA PRO A 437 -12.81 -5.59 20.02
C PRO A 437 -12.54 -4.21 20.63
N GLU A 438 -12.89 -4.06 21.93
CA GLU A 438 -12.39 -3.00 22.79
C GLU A 438 -11.12 -3.51 23.50
N LEU A 439 -9.98 -2.84 23.27
CA LEU A 439 -8.66 -3.32 23.70
C LEU A 439 -8.09 -2.46 24.83
N SER A 440 -8.73 -2.48 25.99
CA SER A 440 -8.25 -1.80 27.19
C SER A 440 -8.38 -2.65 28.45
N TYR A 441 -7.73 -2.18 29.52
CA TYR A 441 -7.81 -2.78 30.85
C TYR A 441 -9.24 -2.91 31.40
N ARG A 442 -10.21 -2.17 30.85
CA ARG A 442 -11.63 -2.22 31.25
C ARG A 442 -12.34 -3.44 30.69
N ASN A 443 -11.86 -4.00 29.57
CA ASN A 443 -12.46 -5.17 28.95
C ASN A 443 -11.98 -6.45 29.65
N PRO A 444 -12.87 -7.19 30.33
CA PRO A 444 -12.48 -8.40 31.06
C PRO A 444 -11.94 -9.53 30.19
N ILE A 445 -12.18 -9.50 28.88
CA ILE A 445 -11.66 -10.50 27.93
C ILE A 445 -10.14 -10.33 27.75
N TYR A 446 -9.64 -9.09 27.76
CA TYR A 446 -8.26 -8.78 27.39
C TYR A 446 -7.40 -8.27 28.53
N ASN A 447 -7.98 -7.70 29.58
CA ASN A 447 -7.28 -6.91 30.60
C ASN A 447 -6.09 -7.63 31.29
N LYS A 448 -6.14 -8.95 31.40
CA LYS A 448 -5.04 -9.74 32.01
C LYS A 448 -3.89 -9.98 31.05
N GLU A 449 -4.19 -10.17 29.76
CA GLU A 449 -3.22 -10.59 28.76
C GLU A 449 -2.69 -9.41 27.91
N LEU A 450 -3.43 -8.31 27.86
CA LEU A 450 -3.11 -7.16 27.03
C LEU A 450 -1.73 -6.55 27.31
N PRO A 451 -1.29 -6.40 28.60
CA PRO A 451 0.06 -5.90 28.87
C PRO A 451 1.16 -6.81 28.31
N ALA A 452 0.98 -8.12 28.41
CA ALA A 452 1.95 -9.10 27.88
C ALA A 452 1.96 -9.06 26.33
N PHE A 453 0.78 -8.95 25.71
CA PHE A 453 0.65 -8.80 24.27
C PHE A 453 1.30 -7.51 23.75
N ASN A 454 1.05 -6.38 24.41
CA ASN A 454 1.66 -5.10 24.01
C ASN A 454 3.18 -5.08 24.24
N LEU A 455 3.67 -5.78 25.27
CA LEU A 455 5.10 -5.98 25.46
C LEU A 455 5.72 -6.87 24.38
N PHE A 456 5.00 -7.91 23.93
CA PHE A 456 5.40 -8.72 22.79
C PHE A 456 5.51 -7.86 21.52
N LEU A 457 4.48 -7.05 21.19
CA LEU A 457 4.53 -6.11 20.06
C LEU A 457 5.69 -5.12 20.19
N SER A 458 5.95 -4.62 21.40
CA SER A 458 7.08 -3.71 21.66
C SER A 458 8.42 -4.35 21.33
N ARG A 459 8.59 -5.65 21.61
CA ARG A 459 9.81 -6.40 21.27
C ARG A 459 9.94 -6.63 19.76
N LEU A 460 8.83 -6.90 19.06
CA LEU A 460 8.82 -6.98 17.61
C LEU A 460 9.23 -5.63 16.98
N ASN A 461 8.63 -4.54 17.44
CA ASN A 461 8.96 -3.18 17.00
C ASN A 461 10.41 -2.82 17.31
N TYR A 462 10.92 -3.13 18.49
CA TYR A 462 12.30 -2.86 18.88
C TYR A 462 13.31 -3.47 17.91
N VAL A 463 13.01 -4.66 17.38
CA VAL A 463 13.89 -5.37 16.45
C VAL A 463 13.60 -4.98 14.99
N LEU A 464 12.35 -4.91 14.56
CA LEU A 464 11.98 -4.84 13.14
C LEU A 464 11.60 -3.42 12.65
N ALA A 465 11.16 -2.51 13.56
CA ALA A 465 10.81 -1.14 13.21
C ALA A 465 12.06 -0.25 13.10
N ARG A 466 12.96 -0.62 12.18
CA ARG A 466 14.24 0.04 11.92
C ARG A 466 14.50 0.10 10.44
N SER A 467 15.26 1.11 10.03
CA SER A 467 15.80 1.18 8.68
C SER A 467 16.83 0.08 8.48
N GLY A 468 16.57 -0.84 7.55
CA GLY A 468 17.45 -1.96 7.25
C GLY A 468 17.10 -2.61 5.93
N ARG A 469 18.06 -3.34 5.37
CA ARG A 469 17.90 -4.01 4.09
C ARG A 469 17.11 -5.31 4.27
N HIS A 470 16.00 -5.46 3.56
CA HIS A 470 15.30 -6.72 3.41
C HIS A 470 16.09 -7.67 2.48
N ILE A 471 16.00 -8.95 2.73
CA ILE A 471 16.68 -9.99 1.94
C ILE A 471 15.67 -10.95 1.36
N ALA A 472 15.65 -11.02 0.02
CA ALA A 472 14.91 -12.02 -0.73
C ALA A 472 15.68 -12.41 -2.01
N ASP A 473 15.68 -13.70 -2.36
CA ASP A 473 16.26 -14.18 -3.62
C ASP A 473 15.26 -14.17 -4.79
N ILE A 474 13.96 -13.96 -4.49
CA ILE A 474 12.84 -13.99 -5.43
C ILE A 474 12.23 -12.59 -5.54
N ALA A 475 12.06 -12.13 -6.78
CA ALA A 475 11.17 -11.01 -7.09
C ALA A 475 9.93 -11.51 -7.83
N MET A 476 8.79 -10.85 -7.65
CA MET A 476 7.57 -11.09 -8.43
C MET A 476 7.06 -9.77 -8.98
N ILE A 477 6.66 -9.74 -10.25
CA ILE A 477 6.09 -8.54 -10.84
C ILE A 477 4.71 -8.28 -10.22
N TYR A 478 4.44 -7.03 -9.80
CA TYR A 478 3.09 -6.62 -9.45
C TYR A 478 2.29 -6.38 -10.74
N PRO A 479 1.23 -7.16 -11.04
CA PRO A 479 0.65 -7.24 -12.38
C PRO A 479 -0.30 -6.09 -12.72
N ILE A 480 -0.11 -4.90 -12.16
CA ILE A 480 -1.03 -3.76 -12.27
C ILE A 480 -1.27 -3.32 -13.73
N GLU A 481 -0.28 -3.46 -14.62
CA GLU A 481 -0.43 -3.13 -16.05
C GLU A 481 -1.49 -4.03 -16.70
N SER A 482 -1.52 -5.32 -16.35
CA SER A 482 -2.51 -6.27 -16.84
C SER A 482 -3.89 -6.01 -16.24
N LEU A 483 -3.96 -5.77 -14.93
CA LEU A 483 -5.21 -5.48 -14.24
C LEU A 483 -5.90 -4.23 -14.82
N ARG A 484 -5.15 -3.17 -15.09
CA ARG A 484 -5.67 -1.96 -15.76
C ARG A 484 -6.18 -2.21 -17.17
N SER A 485 -5.52 -3.08 -17.93
CA SER A 485 -5.88 -3.39 -19.31
C SER A 485 -7.22 -4.12 -19.42
N GLU A 486 -7.55 -4.91 -18.42
CA GLU A 486 -8.76 -5.73 -18.37
C GLU A 486 -9.91 -5.05 -17.62
N HIS A 487 -9.62 -4.04 -16.80
CA HIS A 487 -10.64 -3.29 -16.08
C HIS A 487 -11.48 -2.40 -17.00
N TYR A 488 -12.77 -2.23 -16.67
CA TYR A 488 -13.69 -1.30 -17.30
C TYR A 488 -14.75 -0.82 -16.30
N LEU A 489 -15.37 0.33 -16.58
CA LEU A 489 -16.42 0.91 -15.75
C LEU A 489 -17.75 0.19 -15.95
N ASP A 490 -18.62 0.25 -14.94
CA ASP A 490 -19.96 -0.38 -14.94
C ASP A 490 -19.87 -1.90 -15.16
N GLY A 491 -18.86 -2.55 -14.58
CA GLY A 491 -18.72 -4.01 -14.58
C GLY A 491 -19.78 -4.71 -13.73
N THR A 492 -19.76 -6.05 -13.78
CA THR A 492 -20.78 -6.89 -13.15
C THR A 492 -20.60 -7.10 -11.64
N LYS A 493 -19.42 -6.78 -11.10
CA LYS A 493 -19.15 -6.80 -9.65
C LYS A 493 -19.51 -5.46 -9.02
N GLY A 494 -19.85 -5.48 -7.74
CA GLY A 494 -20.04 -4.25 -6.96
C GLY A 494 -18.75 -3.40 -6.93
N HIS A 495 -18.89 -2.09 -6.80
CA HIS A 495 -17.71 -1.20 -6.73
C HIS A 495 -16.80 -1.57 -5.55
N TYR A 496 -17.42 -1.97 -4.46
CA TYR A 496 -16.78 -2.47 -3.25
C TYR A 496 -15.95 -3.75 -3.48
N GLU A 497 -16.27 -4.51 -4.53
CA GLU A 497 -15.62 -5.76 -4.92
C GLU A 497 -14.68 -5.58 -6.13
N GLY A 498 -14.27 -4.36 -6.42
CA GLY A 498 -13.37 -4.05 -7.53
C GLY A 498 -14.02 -3.82 -8.89
N GLY A 499 -15.36 -3.85 -8.99
CA GLY A 499 -16.15 -3.53 -10.20
C GLY A 499 -16.11 -4.59 -11.30
N VAL A 500 -14.98 -5.23 -11.52
CA VAL A 500 -14.76 -6.24 -12.58
C VAL A 500 -13.97 -7.41 -12.01
N GLU A 501 -14.47 -8.63 -12.26
CA GLU A 501 -13.69 -9.85 -12.05
C GLU A 501 -12.73 -10.06 -13.23
N ILE A 502 -11.44 -10.12 -12.94
CA ILE A 502 -10.41 -10.42 -13.93
C ILE A 502 -10.04 -11.90 -13.80
N PRO A 503 -10.26 -12.71 -14.85
CA PRO A 503 -9.99 -14.13 -14.77
C PRO A 503 -8.50 -14.44 -14.68
N ASN A 504 -8.19 -15.57 -14.06
CA ASN A 504 -6.83 -16.12 -13.99
C ASN A 504 -5.80 -15.29 -13.21
N VAL A 505 -6.21 -14.31 -12.42
CA VAL A 505 -5.31 -13.56 -11.55
C VAL A 505 -4.75 -14.48 -10.47
N ASP A 506 -3.43 -14.59 -10.35
CA ASP A 506 -2.77 -15.57 -9.48
C ASP A 506 -1.68 -15.00 -8.55
N TYR A 507 -1.37 -13.71 -8.63
CA TYR A 507 -0.24 -13.15 -7.89
C TYR A 507 -0.32 -13.34 -6.37
N THR A 508 -1.52 -13.28 -5.76
CA THR A 508 -1.71 -13.57 -4.34
C THR A 508 -1.65 -15.07 -4.05
N HIS A 509 -2.14 -15.91 -4.97
CA HIS A 509 -2.00 -17.36 -4.86
C HIS A 509 -0.54 -17.79 -4.86
N ILE A 510 0.28 -17.27 -5.78
CA ILE A 510 1.73 -17.50 -5.81
C ILE A 510 2.39 -16.99 -4.53
N SER A 511 1.98 -15.80 -4.04
CA SER A 511 2.44 -15.29 -2.74
C SER A 511 2.22 -16.28 -1.61
N THR A 512 1.02 -16.84 -1.49
CA THR A 512 0.66 -17.85 -0.47
C THR A 512 1.48 -19.12 -0.65
N ILE A 513 1.67 -19.61 -1.89
CA ILE A 513 2.53 -20.77 -2.15
C ILE A 513 3.95 -20.50 -1.64
N LEU A 514 4.52 -19.35 -1.96
CA LEU A 514 5.90 -19.01 -1.56
C LEU A 514 6.02 -18.90 -0.04
N THR A 515 5.20 -18.04 0.59
CA THR A 515 5.38 -17.72 2.02
C THR A 515 4.89 -18.82 2.95
N ASP A 516 3.71 -19.38 2.68
CA ASP A 516 3.01 -20.22 3.64
C ASP A 516 3.28 -21.72 3.39
N SER A 517 3.45 -22.12 2.11
CA SER A 517 3.69 -23.52 1.75
C SER A 517 5.17 -23.86 1.64
N LEU A 518 5.99 -22.97 1.09
CA LEU A 518 7.40 -23.25 0.79
C LEU A 518 8.37 -22.55 1.75
N GLY A 519 7.90 -21.62 2.58
CA GLY A 519 8.77 -20.82 3.44
C GLY A 519 9.81 -20.08 2.64
N LYS A 520 9.39 -19.38 1.59
CA LYS A 520 10.25 -18.54 0.75
C LYS A 520 9.75 -17.09 0.79
N ASP A 521 10.59 -16.19 1.22
CA ASP A 521 10.29 -14.77 1.17
C ASP A 521 10.59 -14.20 -0.23
N PHE A 522 9.88 -13.14 -0.60
CA PHE A 522 10.00 -12.49 -1.90
C PHE A 522 9.59 -11.01 -1.81
N THR A 523 9.89 -10.25 -2.88
CA THR A 523 9.46 -8.86 -3.02
C THR A 523 8.66 -8.69 -4.30
N TYR A 524 7.46 -8.08 -4.21
CA TYR A 524 6.79 -7.56 -5.39
C TYR A 524 7.58 -6.38 -5.95
N LEU A 525 7.78 -6.36 -7.27
CA LEU A 525 8.35 -5.22 -7.97
C LEU A 525 7.27 -4.51 -8.79
N HIS A 526 7.06 -3.23 -8.48
CA HIS A 526 6.19 -2.38 -9.28
C HIS A 526 6.80 -2.13 -10.66
N PRO A 527 6.01 -2.12 -11.76
CA PRO A 527 6.51 -1.90 -13.13
C PRO A 527 7.38 -0.65 -13.28
N GLU A 528 7.04 0.46 -12.63
CA GLU A 528 7.86 1.67 -12.61
C GLU A 528 9.24 1.42 -12.00
N VAL A 529 9.32 0.62 -10.94
CA VAL A 529 10.57 0.34 -10.23
C VAL A 529 11.46 -0.60 -11.04
N ILE A 530 10.87 -1.61 -11.68
CA ILE A 530 11.62 -2.49 -12.61
C ILE A 530 12.32 -1.64 -13.68
N ASN A 531 11.60 -0.72 -14.29
CA ASN A 531 12.12 0.12 -15.38
C ASN A 531 13.15 1.15 -14.90
N ASN A 532 12.88 1.83 -13.77
CA ASN A 532 13.65 3.02 -13.38
C ASN A 532 14.74 2.75 -12.34
N LYS A 533 14.58 1.70 -11.51
CA LYS A 533 15.49 1.41 -10.40
C LYS A 533 16.19 0.07 -10.48
N CYS A 534 15.69 -0.90 -11.28
CA CYS A 534 16.32 -2.19 -11.39
C CYS A 534 17.40 -2.20 -12.48
N ARG A 535 18.49 -2.93 -12.21
CA ARG A 535 19.59 -3.17 -13.15
C ARG A 535 20.07 -4.62 -13.03
N ILE A 536 20.72 -5.10 -14.08
CA ILE A 536 21.31 -6.44 -14.07
C ILE A 536 22.78 -6.34 -13.66
N LYS A 537 23.17 -7.12 -12.65
CA LYS A 537 24.55 -7.25 -12.20
C LYS A 537 24.79 -8.68 -11.70
N ASP A 538 25.89 -9.31 -12.14
CA ASP A 538 26.30 -10.65 -11.71
C ASP A 538 25.17 -11.70 -11.82
N SER A 539 24.49 -11.72 -12.98
CA SER A 539 23.32 -12.57 -13.27
C SER A 539 22.13 -12.38 -12.33
N LYS A 540 22.08 -11.27 -11.56
CA LYS A 540 20.99 -10.92 -10.65
C LYS A 540 20.27 -9.66 -11.10
N LEU A 541 18.98 -9.61 -10.81
CA LEU A 541 18.18 -8.40 -10.88
C LEU A 541 18.38 -7.63 -9.57
N VAL A 542 18.95 -6.44 -9.63
CA VAL A 542 19.33 -5.64 -8.46
C VAL A 542 18.43 -4.42 -8.35
N LEU A 543 17.74 -4.28 -7.24
CA LEU A 543 16.98 -3.08 -6.86
C LEU A 543 17.98 -2.03 -6.35
N ASN A 544 18.11 -0.91 -7.07
CA ASN A 544 19.08 0.12 -6.79
C ASN A 544 18.54 1.20 -5.85
N ASN A 545 18.27 0.82 -4.60
CA ASN A 545 17.91 1.73 -3.51
C ASN A 545 19.13 2.03 -2.63
N LYS A 546 18.99 3.05 -1.78
CA LYS A 546 20.07 3.48 -0.86
C LYS A 546 20.23 2.46 0.27
N ILE A 547 19.14 2.05 0.89
CA ILE A 547 19.10 1.14 2.04
C ILE A 547 18.68 -0.25 1.56
N ASN A 548 17.51 -0.36 0.95
CA ASN A 548 16.92 -1.61 0.52
C ASN A 548 17.39 -2.03 -0.88
N ASN A 549 18.68 -2.33 -1.02
CA ASN A 549 19.29 -2.73 -2.30
C ASN A 549 19.27 -4.26 -2.46
N GLU A 550 18.12 -4.82 -2.70
CA GLU A 550 17.93 -6.27 -2.86
C GLU A 550 18.49 -6.82 -4.17
N LYS A 551 18.82 -8.13 -4.16
CA LYS A 551 19.46 -8.83 -5.29
C LYS A 551 18.74 -10.14 -5.56
N TYR A 552 17.94 -10.18 -6.60
CA TYR A 552 17.08 -11.32 -6.92
C TYR A 552 17.76 -12.24 -7.94
N SER A 553 17.70 -13.54 -7.68
CA SER A 553 18.20 -14.61 -8.56
C SER A 553 17.07 -15.15 -9.44
N ILE A 554 15.82 -15.01 -8.99
CA ILE A 554 14.62 -15.51 -9.65
C ILE A 554 13.64 -14.36 -9.82
N LEU A 555 13.03 -14.26 -11.01
CA LEU A 555 11.94 -13.35 -11.30
C LEU A 555 10.69 -14.15 -11.66
N ILE A 556 9.61 -13.96 -10.91
CA ILE A 556 8.30 -14.52 -11.21
C ILE A 556 7.49 -13.46 -11.98
N VAL A 557 6.96 -13.88 -13.12
CA VAL A 557 6.00 -13.12 -13.92
C VAL A 557 4.65 -13.81 -13.70
N PRO A 558 3.80 -13.32 -12.79
CA PRO A 558 2.52 -13.94 -12.48
C PRO A 558 1.57 -13.82 -13.68
N SER A 559 0.40 -14.42 -13.60
CA SER A 559 -0.62 -14.32 -14.65
C SER A 559 -0.84 -12.87 -15.10
N MET A 560 -0.47 -12.56 -16.31
CA MET A 560 -0.68 -11.24 -16.90
C MET A 560 -0.73 -11.30 -18.42
N LYS A 561 -1.71 -10.64 -19.02
CA LYS A 561 -1.82 -10.49 -20.49
C LYS A 561 -0.98 -9.34 -21.02
N THR A 562 -0.87 -8.27 -20.26
CA THR A 562 -0.33 -7.00 -20.71
C THR A 562 0.91 -6.62 -19.92
N ILE A 563 1.96 -6.23 -20.62
CA ILE A 563 3.23 -5.78 -20.06
C ILE A 563 3.82 -4.65 -20.89
N SER A 564 4.51 -3.70 -20.26
CA SER A 564 5.25 -2.65 -20.99
C SER A 564 6.48 -3.20 -21.70
N VAL A 565 6.77 -2.65 -22.87
CA VAL A 565 8.01 -2.96 -23.62
C VAL A 565 9.25 -2.61 -22.79
N ALA A 566 9.16 -1.60 -21.93
CA ALA A 566 10.26 -1.22 -21.05
C ALA A 566 10.59 -2.33 -20.06
N ASN A 567 9.58 -2.86 -19.34
CA ASN A 567 9.76 -3.97 -18.42
C ASN A 567 10.22 -5.24 -19.13
N LEU A 568 9.59 -5.54 -20.27
CA LEU A 568 9.97 -6.71 -21.07
C LEU A 568 11.45 -6.71 -21.47
N LYS A 569 12.02 -5.55 -21.81
CA LYS A 569 13.46 -5.41 -22.09
C LYS A 569 14.33 -5.75 -20.88
N ILE A 570 13.92 -5.37 -19.67
CA ILE A 570 14.68 -5.72 -18.45
C ILE A 570 14.60 -7.21 -18.18
N ILE A 571 13.43 -7.82 -18.36
CA ILE A 571 13.21 -9.27 -18.22
C ILE A 571 14.10 -10.04 -19.22
N GLU A 572 14.12 -9.65 -20.50
CA GLU A 572 14.96 -10.26 -21.52
C GLU A 572 16.46 -10.10 -21.21
N LYS A 573 16.88 -8.93 -20.73
CA LYS A 573 18.28 -8.70 -20.29
C LYS A 573 18.65 -9.59 -19.11
N PHE A 574 17.74 -9.74 -18.14
CA PHE A 574 17.94 -10.60 -16.97
C PHE A 574 18.11 -12.06 -17.40
N TYR A 575 17.23 -12.56 -18.27
CA TYR A 575 17.35 -13.88 -18.88
C TYR A 575 18.69 -14.07 -19.59
N ASN A 576 19.06 -13.15 -20.47
CA ASN A 576 20.31 -13.24 -21.23
C ASN A 576 21.56 -13.19 -20.36
N ALA A 577 21.48 -12.59 -19.19
CA ALA A 577 22.57 -12.55 -18.21
C ALA A 577 22.71 -13.82 -17.36
N GLY A 578 21.77 -14.77 -17.47
CA GLY A 578 21.78 -16.02 -16.70
C GLY A 578 20.73 -16.10 -15.59
N GLY A 579 19.81 -15.13 -15.52
CA GLY A 579 18.71 -15.11 -14.53
C GLY A 579 17.69 -16.21 -14.76
N CYS A 580 16.95 -16.58 -13.71
CA CYS A 580 15.88 -17.56 -13.77
C CYS A 580 14.51 -16.86 -13.79
N ILE A 581 13.66 -17.21 -14.76
CA ILE A 581 12.32 -16.63 -14.91
C ILE A 581 11.27 -17.73 -14.82
N LEU A 582 10.23 -17.47 -14.01
CA LEU A 582 9.06 -18.32 -13.92
C LEU A 582 7.82 -17.52 -14.34
N PHE A 583 7.18 -17.95 -15.42
CA PHE A 583 5.86 -17.47 -15.82
C PHE A 583 4.79 -18.41 -15.26
N THR A 584 3.65 -17.85 -14.79
CA THR A 584 2.55 -18.64 -14.26
C THR A 584 1.23 -18.32 -14.93
N THR A 585 0.35 -19.30 -15.03
CA THR A 585 -1.05 -19.29 -15.47
C THR A 585 -1.26 -18.73 -16.88
N GLN A 586 -0.79 -17.52 -17.19
CA GLN A 586 -0.97 -16.87 -18.48
C GLN A 586 0.28 -16.08 -18.91
N LEU A 587 0.67 -16.21 -20.17
CA LEU A 587 1.80 -15.47 -20.72
C LEU A 587 1.39 -14.08 -21.23
N PRO A 588 2.28 -13.07 -21.10
CA PRO A 588 2.06 -11.76 -21.71
C PRO A 588 1.98 -11.84 -23.26
N GLU A 589 0.96 -11.21 -23.83
CA GLU A 589 0.73 -11.16 -25.29
C GLU A 589 0.39 -9.75 -25.80
N GLN A 590 0.15 -8.82 -24.87
CA GLN A 590 -0.29 -7.45 -25.16
C GLN A 590 0.67 -6.44 -24.55
N SER A 591 0.68 -5.24 -25.13
CA SER A 591 1.52 -4.13 -24.64
C SER A 591 0.68 -3.00 -24.06
N VAL A 592 1.24 -2.29 -23.08
CA VAL A 592 0.70 -1.01 -22.61
C VAL A 592 0.92 0.11 -23.64
N GLU A 593 1.82 -0.08 -24.61
CA GLU A 593 2.07 0.85 -25.71
C GLU A 593 1.30 0.45 -26.96
N PHE A 594 0.76 1.43 -27.67
CA PHE A 594 0.02 1.16 -28.92
C PHE A 594 0.89 0.49 -29.99
N GLY A 595 0.36 -0.57 -30.62
CA GLY A 595 0.97 -1.25 -31.76
C GLY A 595 2.21 -2.10 -31.42
N GLN A 596 2.42 -2.49 -30.16
CA GLN A 596 3.59 -3.28 -29.73
C GLN A 596 3.26 -4.73 -29.32
N ASN A 597 2.04 -5.22 -29.56
CA ASN A 597 1.61 -6.57 -29.14
C ASN A 597 2.50 -7.67 -29.74
N GLU A 598 2.79 -7.62 -31.05
CA GLU A 598 3.66 -8.60 -31.71
C GLU A 598 5.08 -8.60 -31.13
N ARG A 599 5.58 -7.45 -30.71
CA ARG A 599 6.86 -7.38 -30.05
C ARG A 599 6.86 -8.12 -28.70
N VAL A 600 5.75 -8.01 -27.93
CA VAL A 600 5.61 -8.74 -26.67
C VAL A 600 5.63 -10.24 -26.94
N LYS A 601 4.74 -10.74 -27.82
CA LYS A 601 4.67 -12.17 -28.18
C LYS A 601 6.03 -12.73 -28.65
N ASN A 602 6.68 -12.04 -29.57
CA ASN A 602 7.96 -12.47 -30.13
C ASN A 602 9.07 -12.49 -29.05
N THR A 603 9.07 -11.56 -28.11
CA THR A 603 10.07 -11.54 -27.04
C THR A 603 9.83 -12.65 -26.02
N ILE A 604 8.58 -12.89 -25.61
CA ILE A 604 8.22 -14.01 -24.72
C ILE A 604 8.61 -15.34 -25.36
N ASN A 605 8.30 -15.54 -26.65
CA ASN A 605 8.70 -16.75 -27.38
C ASN A 605 10.22 -16.93 -27.42
N ARG A 606 11.00 -15.86 -27.63
CA ARG A 606 12.48 -15.94 -27.58
C ARG A 606 12.97 -16.34 -26.19
N ILE A 607 12.39 -15.81 -25.12
CA ILE A 607 12.78 -16.15 -23.74
C ILE A 607 12.50 -17.61 -23.45
N LEU A 608 11.35 -18.14 -23.85
CA LEU A 608 10.91 -19.51 -23.53
C LEU A 608 11.60 -20.58 -24.40
N HIS A 609 11.96 -20.27 -25.65
CA HIS A 609 12.42 -21.25 -26.64
C HIS A 609 13.84 -21.00 -27.16
N ASN A 610 14.64 -20.13 -26.52
CA ASN A 610 16.02 -19.88 -26.95
C ASN A 610 17.00 -20.94 -26.41
N PRO A 611 17.47 -21.88 -27.20
CA PRO A 611 18.40 -22.91 -26.73
C PRO A 611 19.82 -22.39 -26.42
N LYS A 612 20.13 -21.15 -26.84
CA LYS A 612 21.44 -20.50 -26.64
C LYS A 612 21.41 -19.48 -25.49
N GLY A 613 20.28 -19.30 -24.82
CA GLY A 613 20.14 -18.39 -23.68
C GLY A 613 20.98 -18.87 -22.50
N ARG A 614 21.57 -17.95 -21.76
CA ARG A 614 22.30 -18.25 -20.51
C ARG A 614 21.37 -18.51 -19.32
N GLY A 615 20.20 -17.92 -19.36
CA GLY A 615 19.19 -18.02 -18.30
C GLY A 615 18.31 -19.25 -18.44
N LYS A 616 17.45 -19.43 -17.45
CA LYS A 616 16.40 -20.45 -17.44
C LYS A 616 15.05 -19.78 -17.48
N ALA A 617 14.13 -20.26 -18.29
CA ALA A 617 12.76 -19.76 -18.34
C ALA A 617 11.78 -20.93 -18.32
N PHE A 618 10.77 -20.82 -17.47
CA PHE A 618 9.76 -21.86 -17.26
C PHE A 618 8.36 -21.25 -17.33
N PHE A 619 7.39 -22.06 -17.74
CA PHE A 619 5.98 -21.73 -17.71
C PHE A 619 5.19 -22.82 -16.99
N ILE A 620 4.39 -22.45 -16.00
CA ILE A 620 3.45 -23.33 -15.29
C ILE A 620 2.04 -22.80 -15.53
N GLN A 621 1.24 -23.57 -16.26
CA GLN A 621 -0.16 -23.18 -16.53
C GLN A 621 -1.06 -23.29 -15.29
N SER A 622 -0.82 -24.26 -14.43
CA SER A 622 -1.59 -24.49 -13.18
C SER A 622 -0.61 -24.58 -12.00
N PRO A 623 -0.25 -23.47 -11.37
CA PRO A 623 0.73 -23.44 -10.30
C PRO A 623 0.19 -24.12 -9.03
N SER A 624 1.01 -24.98 -8.44
CA SER A 624 0.83 -25.60 -7.13
C SER A 624 2.13 -25.50 -6.33
N SER A 625 2.08 -25.72 -5.04
CA SER A 625 3.30 -25.74 -4.20
C SER A 625 4.34 -26.74 -4.71
N GLU A 626 3.92 -27.90 -5.19
CA GLU A 626 4.80 -28.92 -5.75
C GLU A 626 5.47 -28.48 -7.06
N THR A 627 4.66 -27.95 -8.01
CA THR A 627 5.17 -27.52 -9.32
C THR A 627 6.08 -26.31 -9.19
N VAL A 628 5.72 -25.32 -8.34
CA VAL A 628 6.56 -24.15 -8.06
C VAL A 628 7.87 -24.59 -7.39
N LYS A 629 7.81 -25.45 -6.36
CA LYS A 629 9.01 -25.97 -5.70
C LYS A 629 9.96 -26.63 -6.69
N ARG A 630 9.45 -27.51 -7.56
CA ARG A 630 10.25 -28.19 -8.59
C ARG A 630 10.99 -27.17 -9.49
N ILE A 631 10.34 -26.09 -9.89
CA ILE A 631 10.99 -25.05 -10.71
C ILE A 631 12.04 -24.29 -9.90
N LEU A 632 11.75 -23.93 -8.66
CA LEU A 632 12.73 -23.28 -7.79
C LEU A 632 13.98 -24.14 -7.59
N ASP A 633 13.83 -25.46 -7.45
CA ASP A 633 14.94 -26.41 -7.35
C ASP A 633 15.75 -26.45 -8.67
N LEU A 634 15.09 -26.42 -9.84
CA LEU A 634 15.74 -26.36 -11.15
C LEU A 634 16.51 -25.07 -11.40
N CYS A 635 16.14 -23.94 -10.73
CA CYS A 635 16.91 -22.70 -10.81
C CYS A 635 18.31 -22.81 -10.18
N ASN A 636 18.54 -23.82 -9.32
CA ASN A 636 19.82 -24.08 -8.64
C ASN A 636 20.35 -22.87 -7.86
N VAL A 637 19.47 -22.22 -7.12
CA VAL A 637 19.77 -21.06 -6.26
C VAL A 637 19.98 -21.54 -4.83
N THR A 638 21.06 -21.13 -4.19
CA THR A 638 21.20 -21.24 -2.73
C THR A 638 20.40 -20.13 -2.10
N PHE A 639 19.21 -20.46 -1.59
CA PHE A 639 18.30 -19.51 -0.96
C PHE A 639 18.86 -18.96 0.35
N ASP A 640 18.45 -17.75 0.69
CA ASP A 640 18.76 -17.09 1.94
C ASP A 640 18.36 -17.94 3.16
N VAL A 641 17.14 -18.48 3.12
CA VAL A 641 16.62 -19.45 4.09
C VAL A 641 16.05 -20.67 3.36
N ASP A 642 16.41 -21.87 3.84
CA ASP A 642 15.88 -23.12 3.34
C ASP A 642 15.47 -24.06 4.48
N PHE A 643 14.42 -24.89 4.26
CA PHE A 643 13.86 -25.84 5.24
C PHE A 643 14.06 -27.27 4.75
N VAL A 644 14.96 -28.01 5.42
CA VAL A 644 15.39 -29.35 4.97
C VAL A 644 14.32 -30.42 5.23
N ASN A 645 13.60 -30.33 6.33
CA ASN A 645 12.65 -31.37 6.79
C ASN A 645 11.18 -31.07 6.43
N GLN A 646 10.94 -30.24 5.44
CA GLN A 646 9.59 -29.87 4.95
C GLN A 646 8.62 -29.37 6.04
N GLN A 647 9.15 -28.72 7.06
CA GLN A 647 8.39 -27.99 8.07
C GLN A 647 8.71 -26.50 7.99
N PRO A 648 8.25 -25.81 6.94
CA PRO A 648 8.54 -24.39 6.76
C PRO A 648 7.87 -23.55 7.84
N LEU A 649 8.57 -22.50 8.23
CA LEU A 649 8.05 -21.40 9.05
C LEU A 649 7.88 -20.17 8.18
N ASN A 650 6.93 -19.32 8.53
CA ASN A 650 6.90 -17.97 7.97
C ASN A 650 8.07 -17.18 8.54
N TYR A 651 8.73 -16.38 7.72
CA TYR A 651 9.88 -15.60 8.20
C TYR A 651 10.07 -14.31 7.42
N ILE A 652 10.84 -13.40 8.01
CA ILE A 652 11.48 -12.28 7.34
C ILE A 652 12.94 -12.19 7.75
N HIS A 653 13.82 -11.85 6.80
CA HIS A 653 15.22 -11.56 7.06
C HIS A 653 15.54 -10.11 6.73
N LYS A 654 16.15 -9.41 7.69
CA LYS A 654 16.66 -8.04 7.49
C LYS A 654 18.13 -7.97 7.94
N ILE A 655 18.87 -7.07 7.29
CA ILE A 655 20.26 -6.75 7.69
C ILE A 655 20.30 -5.33 8.25
N TYR A 656 20.80 -5.20 9.46
CA TYR A 656 21.09 -3.94 10.15
C TYR A 656 22.60 -3.89 10.48
N ASP A 657 23.28 -2.83 10.04
CA ASP A 657 24.73 -2.65 10.29
C ASP A 657 25.57 -3.91 10.00
N ASN A 658 25.29 -4.57 8.88
CA ASN A 658 25.91 -5.82 8.41
C ASN A 658 25.64 -7.06 9.29
N ARG A 659 24.67 -7.02 10.20
CA ARG A 659 24.25 -8.16 11.01
C ARG A 659 22.89 -8.67 10.53
N SER A 660 22.80 -9.98 10.43
CA SER A 660 21.57 -10.67 10.03
C SER A 660 20.60 -10.77 11.20
N VAL A 661 19.34 -10.46 10.92
CA VAL A 661 18.21 -10.57 11.85
C VAL A 661 17.09 -11.33 11.15
N TYR A 662 16.82 -12.52 11.63
CA TYR A 662 15.73 -13.36 11.16
C TYR A 662 14.61 -13.36 12.19
N TYR A 663 13.38 -13.19 11.75
CA TYR A 663 12.19 -13.42 12.57
C TYR A 663 11.41 -14.58 11.99
N PHE A 664 11.20 -15.64 12.79
CA PHE A 664 10.45 -16.83 12.41
C PHE A 664 9.17 -16.95 13.21
N ALA A 665 8.09 -17.38 12.58
CA ALA A 665 6.81 -17.67 13.25
C ALA A 665 6.22 -19.01 12.82
N ASN A 666 5.75 -19.76 13.79
CA ASN A 666 4.90 -20.93 13.60
C ASN A 666 3.43 -20.51 13.77
N LEU A 667 2.74 -20.29 12.66
CA LEU A 667 1.33 -19.87 12.65
C LEU A 667 0.35 -21.04 12.76
N SER A 668 0.86 -22.29 12.81
CA SER A 668 0.03 -23.48 13.04
C SER A 668 -0.24 -23.68 14.53
N LYS A 669 -1.28 -24.44 14.85
CA LYS A 669 -1.59 -24.83 16.25
C LYS A 669 -0.67 -25.91 16.80
N SER A 670 0.03 -26.64 15.94
CA SER A 670 0.91 -27.73 16.33
C SER A 670 2.36 -27.29 16.41
N PRO A 671 3.17 -27.81 17.33
CA PRO A 671 4.61 -27.53 17.37
C PRO A 671 5.29 -27.91 16.05
N ARG A 672 6.31 -27.15 15.68
CA ARG A 672 7.19 -27.43 14.54
C ARG A 672 8.65 -27.53 15.02
N ASN A 673 9.34 -28.50 14.45
CA ASN A 673 10.78 -28.71 14.68
C ASN A 673 11.49 -28.56 13.32
N SER A 674 11.81 -27.34 12.97
CA SER A 674 12.28 -26.95 11.64
C SER A 674 13.81 -27.01 11.55
N LYS A 675 14.34 -27.87 10.68
CA LYS A 675 15.76 -27.86 10.33
C LYS A 675 16.01 -26.80 9.26
N ILE A 676 16.70 -25.74 9.66
CA ILE A 676 16.89 -24.51 8.86
C ILE A 676 18.33 -24.44 8.37
N VAL A 677 18.49 -24.04 7.11
CA VAL A 677 19.74 -23.69 6.48
C VAL A 677 19.71 -22.19 6.20
N LEU A 678 20.57 -21.42 6.83
CA LEU A 678 20.74 -19.98 6.62
C LEU A 678 21.99 -19.76 5.74
N LYS A 679 21.88 -18.91 4.76
CA LYS A 679 22.97 -18.54 3.87
C LYS A 679 24.00 -17.67 4.60
N GLY A 680 25.26 -18.07 4.51
CA GLY A 680 26.37 -17.41 5.16
C GLY A 680 26.84 -18.14 6.42
N LYS A 681 28.00 -17.70 6.90
CA LYS A 681 28.63 -18.19 8.14
C LYS A 681 28.28 -17.21 9.26
N ILE A 682 27.16 -17.47 9.95
CA ILE A 682 26.63 -16.62 11.00
C ILE A 682 26.68 -17.33 12.37
N HIS A 683 26.71 -16.55 13.44
CA HIS A 683 26.63 -17.00 14.82
C HIS A 683 25.30 -16.53 15.43
N PRO A 684 24.19 -17.29 15.27
CA PRO A 684 22.87 -16.85 15.69
C PRO A 684 22.67 -17.04 17.20
N VAL A 685 22.08 -16.04 17.84
CA VAL A 685 21.53 -16.11 19.20
C VAL A 685 20.02 -16.03 19.10
N LEU A 686 19.33 -16.85 19.88
CA LEU A 686 17.87 -16.89 19.93
C LEU A 686 17.37 -15.81 20.89
N PHE A 687 16.40 -14.99 20.41
CA PHE A 687 15.67 -14.01 21.18
C PHE A 687 14.18 -14.37 21.15
N ASN A 688 13.60 -14.62 22.33
CA ASN A 688 12.19 -14.99 22.45
C ASN A 688 11.32 -13.73 22.68
N PRO A 689 10.49 -13.28 21.71
CA PRO A 689 9.68 -12.08 21.88
C PRO A 689 8.54 -12.25 22.90
N HIS A 690 8.11 -13.49 23.17
CA HIS A 690 7.05 -13.75 24.16
C HIS A 690 7.54 -13.55 25.60
N THR A 691 8.75 -14.02 25.92
CA THR A 691 9.33 -13.92 27.28
C THR A 691 10.31 -12.76 27.44
N GLY A 692 10.95 -12.32 26.35
CA GLY A 692 12.04 -11.33 26.37
C GLY A 692 13.38 -11.95 26.74
N GLU A 693 13.50 -13.26 26.78
CA GLU A 693 14.75 -13.97 27.13
C GLU A 693 15.58 -14.24 25.87
N THR A 694 16.86 -14.41 26.09
CA THR A 694 17.84 -14.77 25.07
C THR A 694 18.56 -16.05 25.45
N SER A 695 18.91 -16.88 24.48
CA SER A 695 19.65 -18.13 24.71
C SER A 695 20.51 -18.48 23.49
N GLU A 696 21.56 -19.23 23.74
CA GLU A 696 22.33 -19.87 22.69
C GLU A 696 21.49 -20.94 21.99
N ILE A 697 21.75 -21.13 20.71
CA ILE A 697 21.15 -22.19 19.89
C ILE A 697 22.27 -23.00 19.21
N PRO A 698 22.25 -24.33 19.27
CA PRO A 698 23.25 -25.15 18.60
C PRO A 698 23.19 -25.00 17.07
N PHE A 699 24.32 -24.83 16.43
CA PHE A 699 24.45 -24.73 14.97
C PHE A 699 25.75 -25.37 14.46
N THR A 700 25.81 -25.62 13.14
CA THR A 700 27.03 -26.06 12.44
C THR A 700 27.22 -25.25 11.17
N HIS A 701 28.46 -25.03 10.77
CA HIS A 701 28.79 -24.46 9.47
C HIS A 701 29.05 -25.56 8.46
N GLN A 702 28.55 -25.39 7.25
CA GLN A 702 28.70 -26.33 6.14
C GLN A 702 28.90 -25.55 4.83
N THR A 703 29.32 -26.25 3.78
CA THR A 703 29.36 -25.71 2.41
C THR A 703 28.29 -26.42 1.58
N LYS A 704 27.39 -25.65 0.96
CA LYS A 704 26.36 -26.14 0.02
C LYS A 704 26.51 -25.37 -1.30
N ASN A 705 26.72 -26.08 -2.42
CA ASN A 705 26.90 -25.46 -3.74
C ASN A 705 27.93 -24.29 -3.70
N GLU A 706 29.13 -24.57 -3.17
CA GLU A 706 30.22 -23.57 -3.02
C GLU A 706 29.88 -22.35 -2.15
N THR A 707 28.73 -22.37 -1.48
CA THR A 707 28.27 -21.30 -0.59
C THR A 707 28.37 -21.77 0.87
N GLU A 708 28.97 -20.98 1.73
CA GLU A 708 28.94 -21.20 3.16
C GLU A 708 27.52 -21.05 3.69
N VAL A 709 27.10 -21.97 4.56
CA VAL A 709 25.78 -21.97 5.19
C VAL A 709 25.87 -22.35 6.65
N THR A 710 24.94 -21.83 7.44
CA THR A 710 24.74 -22.19 8.84
C THR A 710 23.51 -23.08 8.98
N VAL A 711 23.67 -24.25 9.61
CA VAL A 711 22.59 -25.22 9.80
C VAL A 711 22.25 -25.35 11.26
N LEU A 712 20.96 -25.21 11.58
CA LEU A 712 20.44 -25.32 12.95
C LEU A 712 19.05 -25.95 12.93
N THR A 713 18.55 -26.29 14.12
CA THR A 713 17.18 -26.74 14.33
C THR A 713 16.46 -25.74 15.23
N LEU A 714 15.35 -25.18 14.77
CA LEU A 714 14.50 -24.26 15.52
C LEU A 714 13.19 -24.96 15.88
N SER A 715 12.95 -25.14 17.17
CA SER A 715 11.70 -25.70 17.71
C SER A 715 10.80 -24.57 18.18
N LEU A 716 9.59 -24.48 17.63
CA LEU A 716 8.57 -23.51 18.01
C LEU A 716 7.27 -24.21 18.33
N ASP A 717 6.70 -23.91 19.48
CA ASP A 717 5.33 -24.34 19.81
C ASP A 717 4.32 -23.79 18.80
N GLY A 718 3.08 -24.28 18.85
CA GLY A 718 2.01 -23.73 18.06
C GLY A 718 1.74 -22.26 18.42
N ASN A 719 1.49 -21.41 17.43
CA ASN A 719 1.30 -19.96 17.60
C ASN A 719 2.42 -19.28 18.42
N SER A 720 3.65 -19.59 18.06
CA SER A 720 4.82 -18.97 18.68
C SER A 720 5.85 -18.48 17.65
N SER A 721 6.78 -17.67 18.11
CA SER A 721 7.80 -17.05 17.25
C SER A 721 9.12 -16.82 17.97
N ALA A 722 10.19 -16.66 17.20
CA ALA A 722 11.51 -16.32 17.71
C ALA A 722 12.31 -15.50 16.70
N PHE A 723 13.25 -14.72 17.23
CA PHE A 723 14.32 -14.14 16.41
C PHE A 723 15.57 -15.00 16.49
N LEU A 724 16.30 -15.05 15.38
CA LEU A 724 17.71 -15.42 15.34
C LEU A 724 18.48 -14.17 14.94
N ILE A 725 19.35 -13.70 15.84
CA ILE A 725 20.10 -12.45 15.66
C ILE A 725 21.59 -12.79 15.65
N GLU A 726 22.29 -12.38 14.59
CA GLU A 726 23.73 -12.52 14.46
C GLU A 726 24.45 -11.62 15.46
N GLN A 727 25.39 -12.17 16.22
CA GLN A 727 26.22 -11.46 17.21
C GLN A 727 27.53 -10.95 16.62
#